data_dfc4a19578a219c3536f13be98c9e5e7
#
_entry.id   dfc4a19578a219c3536f13be98c9e5e7
#
_cell.length_a   1.000
_cell.length_b   1.000
_cell.length_c   1.000
_cell.angle_alpha   90.00
_cell.angle_beta   90.00
_cell.angle_gamma   90.00
#
_symmetry.space_group_name_H-M   'P 1'
#
loop_
_entity.id
_entity.type
_entity.pdbx_description
1 polymer ?
#
loop_
_entity_poly.entity_id
_entity_poly.type
_entity_poly.pdbx_seq_one_letter_code
_entity_poly.pdbx_strand_id
1 'polypeptide(L)'
;MKKKKIIFLTNALFIKTGLSRNLKAILKEIYPLDKYEIVHYCSGVSENDHNLDKYPWKTLGSIPSNPADIQKIQSDPHLSRMATYGGYRVEQIVKDEKPDILWCSDDIWAFPPDKFCDTKWAKHLNLISHVTIDSVPILPEAIQQAKNSNFYSWASFGEKEIKKVFDKENFSSRYNLGTVNGAVDGECYKPISKLQKSELRKKFGIEKDCTLFFYLGRNQLRKKYDSILKAFKSHKLQNPKSKSKLLFHCSWTEGWPLTRIIESLEIDPEDILTTYVCNKCKEFKINRYVGEQKDCECCGNKKCVDSSSVGNGVTDEDMCKIYGVADACISVFTSGGFEFCNAESMMCGLPLATVSYSCGSEYTACDSVFEIRHIESGECQTGFVKAEPNINDIVKFIKKIETMSEKDKNEIKIKSIKWAKERYDSKVIAAKWMEIFDSLPEVDYTDFSFDDEDRSNPNFEVNLNLTGEDFIRSLYLGYLGAKYPDEAGMRHWMQRIEQGEDHSSIASLFRNISQQNIEKQEASKGRDIEDLLPKNGKKNVLFVIKESLGDTIISLSLLEGVRKQYPKHNIIVCTDPKYFEVFVGCDFVDKMIPFYPQLEQELFVIGAGSEKNIADVFIMPTVSTQKHLNYLSNNNPEL
;
A
#
# COMPACT_ATOMS: atom_id res chain seq x y z
N MET A 1 -3.58 -6.39 -37.06
CA MET A 1 -2.83 -5.42 -36.23
C MET A 1 -2.32 -6.16 -35.00
N LYS A 2 -1.11 -5.86 -34.53
CA LYS A 2 -0.60 -6.37 -33.28
C LYS A 2 -1.49 -5.85 -32.14
N LYS A 3 -1.87 -6.72 -31.19
CA LYS A 3 -2.62 -6.28 -30.01
C LYS A 3 -1.68 -5.57 -29.05
N LYS A 4 -2.12 -4.48 -28.44
CA LYS A 4 -1.36 -3.87 -27.32
C LYS A 4 -1.29 -4.84 -26.16
N LYS A 5 -0.08 -5.03 -25.62
CA LYS A 5 0.15 -5.86 -24.44
C LYS A 5 0.04 -5.01 -23.17
N ILE A 6 -0.83 -5.42 -22.26
CA ILE A 6 -1.08 -4.72 -20.99
C ILE A 6 -0.73 -5.63 -19.82
N ILE A 7 0.17 -5.18 -18.97
CA ILE A 7 0.42 -5.82 -17.67
C ILE A 7 -0.43 -5.12 -16.61
N PHE A 8 -1.26 -5.87 -15.91
CA PHE A 8 -2.02 -5.41 -14.74
C PHE A 8 -1.30 -5.85 -13.46
N LEU A 9 -0.67 -4.93 -12.75
CA LEU A 9 -0.05 -5.17 -11.46
C LEU A 9 -0.99 -4.76 -10.34
N THR A 10 -1.57 -5.73 -9.66
CA THR A 10 -2.44 -5.57 -8.50
C THR A 10 -2.65 -6.91 -7.81
N ASN A 11 -3.54 -6.99 -6.80
CA ASN A 11 -3.84 -8.22 -6.09
C ASN A 11 -4.39 -9.32 -7.02
N ALA A 12 -4.05 -10.56 -6.72
CA ALA A 12 -4.57 -11.72 -7.47
C ALA A 12 -6.11 -11.83 -7.36
N LEU A 13 -6.77 -12.23 -8.45
CA LEU A 13 -8.24 -12.26 -8.52
C LEU A 13 -8.90 -13.29 -7.59
N PHE A 14 -8.16 -14.27 -7.07
CA PHE A 14 -8.67 -15.22 -6.08
C PHE A 14 -8.62 -14.71 -4.64
N ILE A 15 -7.95 -13.56 -4.39
CA ILE A 15 -7.91 -12.89 -3.08
C ILE A 15 -9.17 -12.02 -2.93
N LYS A 16 -9.77 -11.97 -1.73
CA LYS A 16 -11.05 -11.27 -1.48
C LYS A 16 -10.83 -9.81 -1.04
N THR A 17 -10.12 -9.01 -1.88
CA THR A 17 -9.89 -7.58 -1.64
C THR A 17 -10.68 -6.71 -2.62
N GLY A 18 -10.82 -5.42 -2.31
CA GLY A 18 -11.42 -4.44 -3.22
C GLY A 18 -10.63 -4.32 -4.53
N LEU A 19 -9.29 -4.36 -4.46
CA LEU A 19 -8.40 -4.31 -5.62
C LEU A 19 -8.64 -5.47 -6.59
N SER A 20 -8.70 -6.70 -6.05
CA SER A 20 -8.99 -7.92 -6.84
C SER A 20 -10.35 -7.85 -7.51
N ARG A 21 -11.37 -7.41 -6.77
CA ARG A 21 -12.75 -7.29 -7.26
C ARG A 21 -12.86 -6.23 -8.35
N ASN A 22 -12.14 -5.11 -8.21
CA ASN A 22 -12.03 -4.08 -9.24
C ASN A 22 -11.48 -4.64 -10.55
N LEU A 23 -10.29 -5.26 -10.50
CA LEU A 23 -9.69 -5.82 -11.71
C LEU A 23 -10.55 -6.95 -12.32
N LYS A 24 -11.14 -7.82 -11.48
CA LYS A 24 -12.06 -8.87 -11.93
C LYS A 24 -13.24 -8.30 -12.71
N ALA A 25 -13.86 -7.23 -12.19
CA ALA A 25 -14.98 -6.57 -12.83
C ALA A 25 -14.57 -5.91 -14.16
N ILE A 26 -13.40 -5.29 -14.23
CA ILE A 26 -12.84 -4.69 -15.46
C ILE A 26 -12.54 -5.78 -16.51
N LEU A 27 -11.81 -6.84 -16.13
CA LEU A 27 -11.39 -7.89 -17.06
C LEU A 27 -12.58 -8.72 -17.58
N LYS A 28 -13.65 -8.86 -16.80
CA LYS A 28 -14.91 -9.47 -17.25
C LYS A 28 -15.47 -8.78 -18.50
N GLU A 29 -15.32 -7.46 -18.60
CA GLU A 29 -15.81 -6.66 -19.72
C GLU A 29 -14.78 -6.58 -20.87
N ILE A 30 -13.49 -6.50 -20.57
CA ILE A 30 -12.43 -6.29 -21.58
C ILE A 30 -11.98 -7.60 -22.25
N TYR A 31 -11.80 -8.67 -21.49
CA TYR A 31 -11.24 -9.92 -22.02
C TYR A 31 -12.04 -10.53 -23.17
N PRO A 32 -13.41 -10.59 -23.10
CA PRO A 32 -14.20 -11.18 -24.19
C PRO A 32 -14.10 -10.44 -25.53
N LEU A 33 -13.62 -9.19 -25.51
CA LEU A 33 -13.45 -8.38 -26.73
C LEU A 33 -12.21 -8.77 -27.53
N ASP A 34 -11.30 -9.54 -26.94
CA ASP A 34 -10.05 -10.02 -27.55
C ASP A 34 -9.19 -8.91 -28.19
N LYS A 35 -9.29 -7.70 -27.60
CA LYS A 35 -8.65 -6.48 -28.15
C LYS A 35 -7.20 -6.32 -27.70
N TYR A 36 -6.85 -6.78 -26.50
CA TYR A 36 -5.55 -6.62 -25.88
C TYR A 36 -4.93 -7.98 -25.54
N GLU A 37 -3.61 -8.04 -25.50
CA GLU A 37 -2.87 -9.13 -24.86
C GLU A 37 -2.73 -8.84 -23.37
N ILE A 38 -3.35 -9.66 -22.52
CA ILE A 38 -3.45 -9.42 -21.08
C ILE A 38 -2.44 -10.27 -20.34
N VAL A 39 -1.66 -9.63 -19.46
CA VAL A 39 -0.81 -10.27 -18.46
C VAL A 39 -1.20 -9.74 -17.10
N HIS A 40 -1.49 -10.62 -16.14
CA HIS A 40 -1.78 -10.24 -14.76
C HIS A 40 -0.60 -10.56 -13.86
N TYR A 41 0.06 -9.53 -13.36
CA TYR A 41 1.15 -9.61 -12.40
C TYR A 41 0.59 -9.45 -10.98
N CYS A 42 0.49 -10.59 -10.27
CA CYS A 42 -0.25 -10.72 -9.02
C CYS A 42 0.60 -10.33 -7.81
N SER A 43 0.29 -9.21 -7.15
CA SER A 43 0.94 -8.82 -5.90
C SER A 43 0.63 -9.79 -4.76
N GLY A 44 1.62 -10.05 -3.89
CA GLY A 44 1.49 -10.88 -2.69
C GLY A 44 1.38 -12.38 -2.92
N VAL A 45 1.67 -12.87 -4.12
CA VAL A 45 1.52 -14.28 -4.51
C VAL A 45 2.85 -14.85 -4.98
N SER A 46 3.16 -16.08 -4.56
CA SER A 46 4.33 -16.80 -5.06
C SER A 46 4.19 -17.12 -6.55
N GLU A 47 5.28 -17.05 -7.31
CA GLU A 47 5.28 -17.40 -8.73
C GLU A 47 4.90 -18.88 -9.01
N ASN A 48 4.99 -19.75 -8.00
CA ASN A 48 4.61 -21.16 -8.09
C ASN A 48 3.21 -21.44 -7.50
N ASP A 49 2.39 -20.44 -7.25
CA ASP A 49 1.04 -20.65 -6.73
C ASP A 49 0.15 -21.26 -7.83
N HIS A 50 -0.37 -22.47 -7.57
CA HIS A 50 -1.25 -23.23 -8.49
C HIS A 50 -2.54 -22.49 -8.89
N ASN A 51 -2.95 -21.46 -8.16
CA ASN A 51 -4.11 -20.66 -8.51
C ASN A 51 -3.83 -19.72 -9.70
N LEU A 52 -2.58 -19.47 -10.02
CA LEU A 52 -2.19 -18.64 -11.16
C LEU A 52 -2.66 -19.27 -12.49
N ASP A 53 -2.64 -20.59 -12.61
CA ASP A 53 -2.99 -21.32 -13.84
C ASP A 53 -4.51 -21.37 -14.13
N LYS A 54 -5.34 -20.79 -13.23
CA LYS A 54 -6.81 -20.87 -13.35
C LYS A 54 -7.44 -19.84 -14.28
N TYR A 55 -6.64 -18.91 -14.81
CA TYR A 55 -7.13 -17.81 -15.62
C TYR A 55 -6.79 -18.00 -17.10
N PRO A 56 -7.63 -17.50 -18.03
CA PRO A 56 -7.42 -17.70 -19.47
C PRO A 56 -6.32 -16.80 -20.07
N TRP A 57 -5.73 -15.91 -19.27
CA TRP A 57 -4.60 -15.06 -19.63
C TRP A 57 -3.36 -15.43 -18.82
N LYS A 58 -2.20 -14.93 -19.24
CA LYS A 58 -0.95 -15.13 -18.52
C LYS A 58 -1.00 -14.47 -17.15
N THR A 59 -0.65 -15.22 -16.10
CA THR A 59 -0.57 -14.73 -14.73
C THR A 59 0.82 -15.00 -14.15
N LEU A 60 1.32 -14.04 -13.39
CA LEU A 60 2.68 -14.07 -12.82
C LEU A 60 2.60 -13.69 -11.34
N GLY A 61 3.28 -14.43 -10.48
CA GLY A 61 3.38 -14.08 -9.06
C GLY A 61 4.51 -13.10 -8.79
N SER A 62 4.34 -12.24 -7.80
CA SER A 62 5.33 -11.22 -7.43
C SER A 62 6.44 -11.74 -6.51
N ILE A 63 6.17 -12.78 -5.74
CA ILE A 63 7.13 -13.37 -4.80
C ILE A 63 7.88 -14.48 -5.50
N PRO A 64 9.21 -14.39 -5.63
CA PRO A 64 10.02 -15.44 -6.26
C PRO A 64 9.98 -16.74 -5.46
N SER A 65 10.20 -17.87 -6.13
CA SER A 65 10.28 -19.21 -5.52
C SER A 65 11.71 -19.70 -5.31
N ASN A 66 12.68 -19.02 -5.86
CA ASN A 66 14.09 -19.33 -5.70
C ASN A 66 14.52 -19.18 -4.22
N PRO A 67 15.11 -20.22 -3.59
CA PRO A 67 15.50 -20.19 -2.18
C PRO A 67 16.43 -19.05 -1.81
N ALA A 68 17.37 -18.66 -2.66
CA ALA A 68 18.31 -17.57 -2.41
C ALA A 68 17.59 -16.21 -2.36
N ASP A 69 16.62 -15.97 -3.25
CA ASP A 69 15.81 -14.75 -3.24
C ASP A 69 14.85 -14.72 -2.06
N ILE A 70 14.23 -15.88 -1.72
CA ILE A 70 13.38 -16.00 -0.53
C ILE A 70 14.17 -15.63 0.74
N GLN A 71 15.39 -16.14 0.88
CA GLN A 71 16.25 -15.83 2.04
C GLN A 71 16.57 -14.32 2.12
N LYS A 72 16.92 -13.68 1.00
CA LYS A 72 17.15 -12.23 0.95
C LYS A 72 15.90 -11.45 1.35
N ILE A 73 14.75 -11.81 0.78
CA ILE A 73 13.47 -11.14 1.05
C ILE A 73 13.06 -11.30 2.52
N GLN A 74 13.26 -12.47 3.12
CA GLN A 74 12.93 -12.72 4.51
C GLN A 74 13.86 -11.99 5.48
N SER A 75 15.12 -11.76 5.10
CA SER A 75 16.10 -11.06 5.92
C SER A 75 15.96 -9.54 5.93
N ASP A 76 15.23 -8.97 4.96
CA ASP A 76 15.07 -7.53 4.79
C ASP A 76 13.59 -7.14 4.65
N PRO A 77 13.01 -6.40 5.64
CA PRO A 77 11.62 -5.94 5.58
C PRO A 77 11.31 -5.06 4.37
N HIS A 78 12.30 -4.29 3.87
CA HIS A 78 12.13 -3.47 2.67
C HIS A 78 12.00 -4.36 1.44
N LEU A 79 12.90 -5.33 1.25
CA LEU A 79 12.81 -6.30 0.15
C LEU A 79 11.55 -7.15 0.24
N SER A 80 11.13 -7.53 1.46
CA SER A 80 9.86 -8.25 1.68
C SER A 80 8.66 -7.45 1.19
N ARG A 81 8.62 -6.16 1.49
CA ARG A 81 7.59 -5.24 0.99
C ARG A 81 7.66 -5.10 -0.53
N MET A 82 8.86 -4.91 -1.09
CA MET A 82 9.09 -4.83 -2.53
C MET A 82 8.60 -6.09 -3.27
N ALA A 83 8.91 -7.28 -2.75
CA ALA A 83 8.44 -8.54 -3.32
C ALA A 83 6.91 -8.67 -3.23
N THR A 84 6.32 -8.29 -2.11
CA THR A 84 4.87 -8.33 -1.92
C THR A 84 4.13 -7.49 -2.95
N TYR A 85 4.59 -6.26 -3.23
CA TYR A 85 3.91 -5.33 -4.15
C TYR A 85 4.50 -5.34 -5.58
N GLY A 86 5.32 -6.32 -5.92
CA GLY A 86 5.81 -6.55 -7.27
C GLY A 86 7.09 -5.81 -7.65
N GLY A 87 7.52 -4.81 -6.86
CA GLY A 87 8.69 -3.99 -7.18
C GLY A 87 10.02 -4.74 -7.23
N TYR A 88 10.12 -5.90 -6.56
CA TYR A 88 11.33 -6.73 -6.60
C TYR A 88 11.61 -7.35 -7.98
N ARG A 89 10.56 -7.67 -8.74
CA ARG A 89 10.66 -8.36 -10.04
C ARG A 89 10.13 -7.54 -11.23
N VAL A 90 9.57 -6.36 -10.99
CA VAL A 90 8.86 -5.60 -12.04
C VAL A 90 9.73 -5.34 -13.26
N GLU A 91 11.00 -4.96 -13.08
CA GLU A 91 11.92 -4.70 -14.17
C GLU A 91 12.16 -5.95 -15.02
N GLN A 92 12.40 -7.11 -14.37
CA GLN A 92 12.56 -8.38 -15.10
C GLN A 92 11.28 -8.75 -15.86
N ILE A 93 10.11 -8.57 -15.24
CA ILE A 93 8.82 -8.83 -15.91
C ILE A 93 8.62 -7.91 -17.12
N VAL A 94 8.95 -6.63 -16.98
CA VAL A 94 8.87 -5.67 -18.10
C VAL A 94 9.86 -6.04 -19.21
N LYS A 95 11.08 -6.48 -18.86
CA LYS A 95 12.11 -6.94 -19.82
C LYS A 95 11.65 -8.17 -20.61
N ASP A 96 11.03 -9.13 -19.93
CA ASP A 96 10.57 -10.39 -20.53
C ASP A 96 9.30 -10.19 -21.37
N GLU A 97 8.36 -9.41 -20.86
CA GLU A 97 7.05 -9.23 -21.48
C GLU A 97 6.99 -8.11 -22.52
N LYS A 98 7.86 -7.10 -22.42
CA LYS A 98 7.88 -5.91 -23.31
C LYS A 98 6.48 -5.32 -23.53
N PRO A 99 5.78 -4.89 -22.47
CA PRO A 99 4.41 -4.41 -22.57
C PRO A 99 4.32 -3.02 -23.19
N ASP A 100 3.22 -2.73 -23.86
CA ASP A 100 2.90 -1.37 -24.27
C ASP A 100 2.45 -0.52 -23.07
N ILE A 101 1.77 -1.18 -22.11
CA ILE A 101 1.20 -0.51 -20.92
C ILE A 101 1.51 -1.35 -19.68
N LEU A 102 2.03 -0.71 -18.64
CA LEU A 102 2.04 -1.25 -17.27
C LEU A 102 1.05 -0.47 -16.42
N TRP A 103 -0.05 -1.13 -16.03
CA TRP A 103 -1.08 -0.58 -15.17
C TRP A 103 -0.88 -1.07 -13.74
N CYS A 104 -0.55 -0.15 -12.83
CA CYS A 104 -0.28 -0.42 -11.42
C CYS A 104 -1.44 0.08 -10.56
N SER A 105 -2.05 -0.79 -9.75
CA SER A 105 -3.18 -0.40 -8.90
C SER A 105 -3.06 -0.99 -7.51
N ASP A 106 -2.82 -0.11 -6.54
CA ASP A 106 -2.76 -0.39 -5.10
C ASP A 106 -2.73 0.95 -4.34
N ASP A 107 -2.38 0.92 -3.06
CA ASP A 107 -2.06 2.14 -2.29
C ASP A 107 -0.80 2.82 -2.85
N ILE A 108 -0.74 4.14 -2.72
CA ILE A 108 0.34 4.97 -3.29
C ILE A 108 1.74 4.51 -2.90
N TRP A 109 1.92 4.06 -1.68
CA TRP A 109 3.19 3.60 -1.13
C TRP A 109 3.64 2.21 -1.63
N ALA A 110 2.77 1.49 -2.37
CA ALA A 110 3.10 0.18 -2.94
C ALA A 110 4.09 0.29 -4.12
N PHE A 111 4.12 1.45 -4.78
CA PHE A 111 4.90 1.69 -5.99
C PHE A 111 5.93 2.82 -5.80
N PRO A 112 7.04 2.57 -5.06
CA PRO A 112 8.04 3.59 -4.81
C PRO A 112 8.64 4.11 -6.14
N PRO A 113 8.80 5.45 -6.28
CA PRO A 113 9.23 6.09 -7.53
C PRO A 113 10.53 5.53 -8.12
N ASP A 114 11.53 5.24 -7.29
CA ASP A 114 12.84 4.71 -7.68
C ASP A 114 12.79 3.31 -8.30
N LYS A 115 11.71 2.57 -8.08
CA LYS A 115 11.48 1.23 -8.65
C LYS A 115 10.43 1.23 -9.76
N PHE A 116 9.67 2.31 -9.90
CA PHE A 116 8.61 2.44 -10.89
C PHE A 116 8.83 3.69 -11.76
N CYS A 117 8.17 4.79 -11.48
CA CYS A 117 8.04 5.91 -12.39
C CYS A 117 9.35 6.67 -12.71
N ASP A 118 10.40 6.54 -11.90
CA ASP A 118 11.69 7.18 -12.14
C ASP A 118 12.68 6.30 -12.92
N THR A 119 12.34 5.04 -13.13
CA THR A 119 13.21 4.11 -13.87
C THR A 119 13.28 4.42 -15.36
N LYS A 120 14.38 4.00 -16.02
CA LYS A 120 14.56 4.15 -17.45
C LYS A 120 13.47 3.42 -18.25
N TRP A 121 13.17 2.20 -17.86
CA TRP A 121 12.15 1.40 -18.53
C TRP A 121 10.74 2.00 -18.39
N ALA A 122 10.39 2.58 -17.23
CA ALA A 122 9.09 3.21 -17.02
C ALA A 122 8.90 4.47 -17.87
N LYS A 123 9.98 5.20 -18.16
CA LYS A 123 9.97 6.36 -19.07
C LYS A 123 9.85 5.97 -20.53
N HIS A 124 10.13 4.71 -20.87
CA HIS A 124 10.05 4.18 -22.23
C HIS A 124 8.68 3.60 -22.57
N LEU A 125 7.98 3.01 -21.60
CA LEU A 125 6.63 2.45 -21.77
C LEU A 125 5.55 3.41 -21.27
N ASN A 126 4.28 3.02 -21.45
CA ASN A 126 3.15 3.78 -20.88
C ASN A 126 2.86 3.27 -19.47
N LEU A 127 3.48 3.89 -18.46
CA LEU A 127 3.16 3.60 -17.06
C LEU A 127 1.85 4.30 -16.67
N ILE A 128 0.93 3.53 -16.08
CA ILE A 128 -0.31 4.03 -15.48
C ILE A 128 -0.27 3.76 -13.98
N SER A 129 -0.33 4.80 -13.17
CA SER A 129 -0.50 4.73 -11.72
C SER A 129 -1.97 4.96 -11.39
N HIS A 130 -2.70 3.90 -11.04
CA HIS A 130 -4.09 3.95 -10.57
C HIS A 130 -4.12 3.69 -9.06
N VAL A 131 -4.03 4.74 -8.28
CA VAL A 131 -3.72 4.66 -6.85
C VAL A 131 -4.76 5.35 -5.98
N THR A 132 -4.84 4.91 -4.71
CA THR A 132 -5.72 5.52 -3.73
C THR A 132 -5.05 6.73 -3.07
N ILE A 133 -5.78 7.83 -3.00
CA ILE A 133 -5.44 9.00 -2.17
C ILE A 133 -6.63 9.27 -1.26
N ASP A 134 -6.42 9.15 0.02
CA ASP A 134 -7.51 9.19 1.00
C ASP A 134 -7.43 10.34 2.00
N SER A 135 -6.30 11.07 2.04
CA SER A 135 -6.03 12.09 3.04
C SER A 135 -5.09 13.18 2.51
N VAL A 136 -5.04 14.30 3.20
CA VAL A 136 -4.03 15.36 3.00
C VAL A 136 -3.18 15.49 4.28
N PRO A 137 -1.93 16.00 4.18
CA PRO A 137 -1.21 16.43 2.97
C PRO A 137 -0.91 15.27 2.01
N ILE A 138 -0.77 15.59 0.72
CA ILE A 138 -0.41 14.59 -0.28
C ILE A 138 1.04 14.16 -0.06
N LEU A 139 1.28 12.85 -0.11
CA LEU A 139 2.62 12.28 0.02
C LEU A 139 3.53 12.72 -1.15
N PRO A 140 4.81 13.01 -0.90
CA PRO A 140 5.77 13.35 -1.96
C PRO A 140 5.83 12.30 -3.08
N GLU A 141 5.74 11.02 -2.72
CA GLU A 141 5.73 9.90 -3.67
C GLU A 141 4.54 9.97 -4.63
N ALA A 142 3.36 10.40 -4.14
CA ALA A 142 2.18 10.59 -4.98
C ALA A 142 2.38 11.72 -5.99
N ILE A 143 2.97 12.82 -5.56
CA ILE A 143 3.31 13.95 -6.44
C ILE A 143 4.31 13.49 -7.51
N GLN A 144 5.33 12.74 -7.12
CA GLN A 144 6.34 12.23 -8.05
C GLN A 144 5.76 11.24 -9.05
N GLN A 145 4.89 10.32 -8.62
CA GLN A 145 4.16 9.43 -9.53
C GLN A 145 3.29 10.24 -10.50
N ALA A 146 2.55 11.24 -10.02
CA ALA A 146 1.71 12.08 -10.88
C ALA A 146 2.51 12.94 -11.87
N LYS A 147 3.76 13.29 -11.56
CA LYS A 147 4.68 13.99 -12.47
C LYS A 147 5.28 13.06 -13.54
N ASN A 148 5.43 11.77 -13.26
CA ASN A 148 6.23 10.84 -14.06
C ASN A 148 5.47 9.63 -14.62
N SER A 149 4.14 9.59 -14.48
CA SER A 149 3.27 8.55 -15.05
C SER A 149 1.89 9.10 -15.43
N ASN A 150 1.14 8.35 -16.25
CA ASN A 150 -0.29 8.62 -16.43
C ASN A 150 -1.00 8.29 -15.10
N PHE A 151 -1.42 9.31 -14.39
CA PHE A 151 -1.88 9.19 -13.01
C PHE A 151 -3.41 9.28 -12.93
N TYR A 152 -4.00 8.27 -12.34
CA TYR A 152 -5.45 8.24 -12.09
C TYR A 152 -5.72 7.89 -10.65
N SER A 153 -6.46 8.75 -9.95
CA SER A 153 -6.93 8.43 -8.61
C SER A 153 -8.25 7.67 -8.66
N TRP A 154 -8.51 6.89 -7.62
CA TRP A 154 -9.76 6.13 -7.49
C TRP A 154 -10.98 7.01 -7.21
N ALA A 155 -10.75 8.20 -6.67
CA ALA A 155 -11.79 9.18 -6.38
C ALA A 155 -11.34 10.58 -6.79
N SER A 156 -12.28 11.46 -7.13
CA SER A 156 -12.01 12.84 -7.55
C SER A 156 -11.30 13.67 -6.47
N PHE A 157 -11.36 13.25 -5.21
CA PHE A 157 -10.61 13.86 -4.11
C PHE A 157 -9.10 13.86 -4.42
N GLY A 158 -8.54 12.71 -4.79
CA GLY A 158 -7.10 12.60 -5.08
C GLY A 158 -6.68 13.45 -6.28
N GLU A 159 -7.43 13.43 -7.37
CA GLU A 159 -7.17 14.29 -8.54
C GLU A 159 -7.17 15.79 -8.17
N LYS A 160 -8.18 16.22 -7.41
CA LYS A 160 -8.30 17.63 -6.99
C LYS A 160 -7.13 18.06 -6.11
N GLU A 161 -6.71 17.23 -5.17
CA GLU A 161 -5.62 17.56 -4.27
C GLU A 161 -4.26 17.57 -4.99
N ILE A 162 -4.00 16.66 -5.94
CA ILE A 162 -2.81 16.70 -6.79
C ILE A 162 -2.80 17.97 -7.66
N LYS A 163 -3.93 18.32 -8.28
CA LYS A 163 -4.04 19.56 -9.08
C LYS A 163 -3.71 20.81 -8.27
N LYS A 164 -4.17 20.90 -7.01
CA LYS A 164 -3.81 22.04 -6.13
C LYS A 164 -2.29 22.15 -5.92
N VAL A 165 -1.59 21.02 -5.82
CA VAL A 165 -0.11 21.03 -5.69
C VAL A 165 0.52 21.48 -6.99
N PHE A 166 0.08 20.97 -8.14
CA PHE A 166 0.58 21.36 -9.46
C PHE A 166 0.36 22.85 -9.74
N ASP A 167 -0.82 23.37 -9.42
CA ASP A 167 -1.14 24.80 -9.56
C ASP A 167 -0.22 25.67 -8.70
N LYS A 168 0.02 25.25 -7.45
CA LYS A 168 0.91 25.97 -6.53
C LYS A 168 2.36 25.99 -7.00
N GLU A 169 2.81 24.91 -7.65
CA GLU A 169 4.16 24.77 -8.18
C GLU A 169 4.31 25.33 -9.61
N ASN A 170 3.24 25.79 -10.25
CA ASN A 170 3.16 26.12 -11.67
C ASN A 170 3.66 24.99 -12.58
N PHE A 171 3.36 23.74 -12.20
CA PHE A 171 3.81 22.53 -12.90
C PHE A 171 2.79 22.10 -13.95
N SER A 172 3.25 21.85 -15.18
CA SER A 172 2.44 21.25 -16.26
C SER A 172 2.99 19.86 -16.59
N SER A 173 2.20 18.84 -16.34
CA SER A 173 2.58 17.46 -16.67
C SER A 173 2.38 17.18 -18.15
N ARG A 174 3.29 16.40 -18.75
CA ARG A 174 3.13 15.76 -20.06
C ARG A 174 2.26 14.51 -20.02
N TYR A 175 2.01 13.99 -18.83
CA TYR A 175 1.23 12.80 -18.57
C TYR A 175 -0.23 13.16 -18.23
N ASN A 176 -1.12 12.23 -18.46
CA ASN A 176 -2.53 12.38 -18.09
C ASN A 176 -2.70 12.38 -16.58
N LEU A 177 -3.56 13.25 -16.08
CA LEU A 177 -4.01 13.30 -14.69
C LEU A 177 -5.54 13.28 -14.67
N GLY A 178 -6.12 12.33 -13.93
CA GLY A 178 -7.57 12.19 -13.89
C GLY A 178 -8.09 11.29 -12.78
N THR A 179 -9.37 10.95 -12.88
CA THR A 179 -10.07 10.03 -11.98
C THR A 179 -10.71 8.90 -12.79
N VAL A 180 -10.42 7.66 -12.38
CA VAL A 180 -11.17 6.48 -12.80
C VAL A 180 -11.59 5.73 -11.54
N ASN A 181 -12.90 5.70 -11.29
CA ASN A 181 -13.45 5.08 -10.08
C ASN A 181 -13.31 3.55 -10.11
N GLY A 182 -13.51 2.92 -8.96
CA GLY A 182 -13.56 1.47 -8.87
C GLY A 182 -14.76 0.88 -9.60
N ALA A 183 -14.58 -0.28 -10.22
CA ALA A 183 -15.60 -1.00 -10.96
C ALA A 183 -16.41 -1.93 -10.06
N VAL A 184 -17.74 -1.85 -10.16
CA VAL A 184 -18.70 -2.75 -9.53
C VAL A 184 -19.43 -3.55 -10.61
N ASP A 185 -19.49 -4.88 -10.47
CA ASP A 185 -20.23 -5.74 -11.42
C ASP A 185 -21.74 -5.54 -11.28
N GLY A 186 -22.32 -4.69 -12.11
CA GLY A 186 -23.75 -4.36 -12.12
C GLY A 186 -24.68 -5.51 -12.50
N GLU A 187 -24.16 -6.61 -13.06
CA GLU A 187 -24.94 -7.83 -13.27
C GLU A 187 -25.08 -8.64 -11.99
N CYS A 188 -24.11 -8.55 -11.11
CA CYS A 188 -24.13 -9.19 -9.80
C CYS A 188 -24.81 -8.28 -8.77
N TYR A 189 -24.29 -7.07 -8.56
CA TYR A 189 -24.79 -6.13 -7.55
C TYR A 189 -26.03 -5.39 -8.05
N LYS A 190 -27.20 -5.94 -7.73
CA LYS A 190 -28.51 -5.41 -8.12
C LYS A 190 -29.57 -5.72 -7.07
N PRO A 191 -30.69 -4.99 -7.07
CA PRO A 191 -31.77 -5.26 -6.13
C PRO A 191 -32.35 -6.67 -6.29
N ILE A 192 -32.53 -7.37 -5.18
CA ILE A 192 -33.30 -8.62 -5.16
C ILE A 192 -34.81 -8.33 -5.07
N SER A 193 -35.65 -9.31 -5.45
CA SER A 193 -37.10 -9.19 -5.31
C SER A 193 -37.55 -9.22 -3.85
N LYS A 194 -38.75 -8.68 -3.56
CA LYS A 194 -39.35 -8.74 -2.21
C LYS A 194 -39.52 -10.18 -1.74
N LEU A 195 -39.82 -11.10 -2.65
CA LEU A 195 -39.96 -12.52 -2.33
C LEU A 195 -38.61 -13.12 -1.91
N GLN A 196 -37.57 -12.92 -2.72
CA GLN A 196 -36.21 -13.38 -2.39
C GLN A 196 -35.72 -12.80 -1.07
N LYS A 197 -35.96 -11.51 -0.80
CA LYS A 197 -35.61 -10.89 0.51
C LYS A 197 -36.32 -11.58 1.66
N SER A 198 -37.61 -11.88 1.51
CA SER A 198 -38.39 -12.57 2.55
C SER A 198 -37.89 -13.98 2.82
N GLU A 199 -37.57 -14.74 1.75
CA GLU A 199 -37.03 -16.09 1.85
C GLU A 199 -35.63 -16.11 2.52
N LEU A 200 -34.73 -15.20 2.12
CA LEU A 200 -33.40 -15.08 2.73
C LEU A 200 -33.49 -14.67 4.21
N ARG A 201 -34.37 -13.72 4.55
CA ARG A 201 -34.57 -13.33 5.96
C ARG A 201 -35.07 -14.51 6.80
N LYS A 202 -36.02 -15.29 6.26
CA LYS A 202 -36.49 -16.53 6.91
C LYS A 202 -35.34 -17.54 7.08
N LYS A 203 -34.52 -17.75 6.03
CA LYS A 203 -33.34 -18.63 6.08
C LYS A 203 -32.38 -18.25 7.21
N PHE A 204 -32.16 -16.95 7.43
CA PHE A 204 -31.21 -16.43 8.41
C PHE A 204 -31.85 -16.08 9.76
N GLY A 205 -33.14 -16.36 9.97
CA GLY A 205 -33.81 -16.04 11.23
C GLY A 205 -33.98 -14.54 11.51
N ILE A 206 -33.96 -13.70 10.45
CA ILE A 206 -34.16 -12.26 10.57
C ILE A 206 -35.67 -11.97 10.57
N GLU A 207 -36.14 -11.35 11.62
CA GLU A 207 -37.57 -11.05 11.83
C GLU A 207 -38.09 -10.12 10.71
N LYS A 208 -39.38 -10.34 10.34
CA LYS A 208 -39.99 -9.58 9.22
C LYS A 208 -40.11 -8.09 9.49
N ASP A 209 -40.35 -7.71 10.72
CA ASP A 209 -40.54 -6.33 11.21
C ASP A 209 -39.24 -5.69 11.76
N CYS A 210 -38.10 -6.40 11.65
CA CYS A 210 -36.78 -5.88 11.96
C CYS A 210 -36.31 -4.93 10.87
N THR A 211 -35.81 -3.73 11.24
CA THR A 211 -35.05 -2.87 10.34
C THR A 211 -33.55 -3.22 10.46
N LEU A 212 -32.98 -3.78 9.41
CA LEU A 212 -31.60 -4.27 9.41
C LEU A 212 -30.67 -3.25 8.75
N PHE A 213 -29.78 -2.66 9.54
CA PHE A 213 -28.70 -1.80 9.05
C PHE A 213 -27.46 -2.62 8.81
N PHE A 214 -26.82 -2.38 7.68
CA PHE A 214 -25.65 -3.13 7.23
C PHE A 214 -24.40 -2.25 7.18
N TYR A 215 -23.26 -2.81 7.56
CA TYR A 215 -21.95 -2.24 7.30
C TYR A 215 -20.96 -3.32 6.91
N LEU A 216 -20.24 -3.07 5.82
CA LEU A 216 -19.15 -3.90 5.33
C LEU A 216 -17.85 -3.10 5.36
N GLY A 217 -16.82 -3.68 5.96
CA GLY A 217 -15.48 -3.13 5.95
C GLY A 217 -14.53 -4.02 6.76
N ARG A 218 -13.26 -4.06 6.36
CA ARG A 218 -12.26 -4.69 7.23
C ARG A 218 -12.29 -3.98 8.58
N ASN A 219 -12.29 -4.73 9.68
CA ASN A 219 -12.34 -4.16 11.02
C ASN A 219 -11.00 -3.47 11.37
N GLN A 220 -10.80 -2.29 10.81
CA GLN A 220 -9.66 -1.41 11.04
C GLN A 220 -10.09 -0.17 11.83
N LEU A 221 -9.17 0.46 12.57
CA LEU A 221 -9.48 1.63 13.40
C LEU A 221 -10.12 2.77 12.60
N ARG A 222 -9.67 2.98 11.35
CA ARG A 222 -10.22 4.00 10.44
C ARG A 222 -11.68 3.76 10.04
N LYS A 223 -12.23 2.56 10.23
CA LYS A 223 -13.60 2.17 9.86
C LYS A 223 -14.63 2.43 10.97
N LYS A 224 -14.25 3.08 12.04
CA LYS A 224 -15.13 3.70 13.07
C LYS A 224 -16.35 2.87 13.49
N TYR A 225 -16.17 1.55 13.68
CA TYR A 225 -17.23 0.67 14.21
C TYR A 225 -17.76 1.14 15.55
N ASP A 226 -16.91 1.72 16.39
CA ASP A 226 -17.28 2.32 17.68
C ASP A 226 -18.33 3.42 17.53
N SER A 227 -18.21 4.26 16.48
CA SER A 227 -19.14 5.35 16.23
C SER A 227 -20.52 4.84 15.82
N ILE A 228 -20.58 3.76 15.01
CA ILE A 228 -21.86 3.11 14.68
C ILE A 228 -22.50 2.52 15.93
N LEU A 229 -21.75 1.80 16.76
CA LEU A 229 -22.26 1.20 18.01
C LEU A 229 -22.75 2.26 18.99
N LYS A 230 -22.02 3.37 19.18
CA LYS A 230 -22.46 4.51 20.01
C LYS A 230 -23.75 5.13 19.50
N ALA A 231 -23.85 5.34 18.18
CA ALA A 231 -25.08 5.86 17.55
C ALA A 231 -26.25 4.90 17.72
N PHE A 232 -26.03 3.61 17.53
CA PHE A 232 -27.04 2.59 17.68
C PHE A 232 -27.57 2.51 19.12
N LYS A 233 -26.67 2.51 20.13
CA LYS A 233 -27.06 2.59 21.54
C LYS A 233 -27.89 3.84 21.83
N SER A 234 -27.45 5.03 21.37
CA SER A 234 -28.16 6.28 21.53
C SER A 234 -29.58 6.21 20.92
N HIS A 235 -29.69 5.62 19.71
CA HIS A 235 -30.98 5.41 19.07
C HIS A 235 -31.90 4.48 19.87
N LYS A 236 -31.41 3.34 20.38
CA LYS A 236 -32.18 2.39 21.19
C LYS A 236 -32.67 3.02 22.51
N LEU A 237 -31.84 3.86 23.15
CA LEU A 237 -32.25 4.59 24.35
C LEU A 237 -33.38 5.60 24.07
N GLN A 238 -33.33 6.30 22.94
CA GLN A 238 -34.39 7.25 22.52
C GLN A 238 -35.66 6.53 22.01
N ASN A 239 -35.52 5.29 21.53
CA ASN A 239 -36.60 4.52 20.94
C ASN A 239 -36.57 3.06 21.45
N PRO A 240 -36.98 2.82 22.72
CA PRO A 240 -36.88 1.48 23.34
C PRO A 240 -37.70 0.38 22.66
N LYS A 241 -38.68 0.77 21.84
CA LYS A 241 -39.50 -0.17 21.05
C LYS A 241 -38.94 -0.49 19.66
N SER A 242 -37.83 0.13 19.30
CA SER A 242 -37.18 -0.11 18.01
C SER A 242 -36.70 -1.56 17.88
N LYS A 243 -37.08 -2.20 16.77
CA LYS A 243 -36.62 -3.55 16.38
C LYS A 243 -35.45 -3.52 15.42
N SER A 244 -34.69 -2.42 15.40
CA SER A 244 -33.49 -2.30 14.57
C SER A 244 -32.41 -3.25 15.03
N LYS A 245 -31.67 -3.81 14.04
CA LYS A 245 -30.45 -4.60 14.26
C LYS A 245 -29.34 -4.08 13.37
N LEU A 246 -28.08 -4.32 13.78
CA LEU A 246 -26.89 -4.07 12.97
C LEU A 246 -26.35 -5.40 12.44
N LEU A 247 -25.97 -5.43 11.17
CA LEU A 247 -25.23 -6.53 10.54
C LEU A 247 -23.84 -6.04 10.16
N PHE A 248 -22.81 -6.59 10.80
CA PHE A 248 -21.42 -6.34 10.47
C PHE A 248 -20.85 -7.48 9.63
N HIS A 249 -20.39 -7.16 8.43
CA HIS A 249 -19.62 -8.09 7.60
C HIS A 249 -18.13 -7.76 7.73
N CYS A 250 -17.50 -8.31 8.76
CA CYS A 250 -16.08 -8.09 9.08
C CYS A 250 -15.49 -9.22 9.91
N SER A 251 -14.17 -9.24 10.04
CA SER A 251 -13.48 -10.05 11.05
C SER A 251 -13.65 -9.42 12.43
N TRP A 252 -14.06 -10.21 13.41
CA TRP A 252 -14.21 -9.77 14.80
C TRP A 252 -12.91 -9.85 15.59
N THR A 253 -11.90 -10.51 15.06
CA THR A 253 -10.59 -10.69 15.69
C THR A 253 -9.55 -9.65 15.28
N GLU A 254 -9.91 -8.71 14.40
CA GLU A 254 -9.06 -7.62 13.96
C GLU A 254 -9.52 -6.28 14.54
N GLY A 255 -8.63 -5.31 14.66
CA GLY A 255 -8.91 -3.89 14.89
C GLY A 255 -9.72 -3.57 16.15
N TRP A 256 -10.95 -3.04 15.98
CA TRP A 256 -11.81 -2.67 17.10
C TRP A 256 -12.25 -3.89 17.91
N PRO A 257 -12.13 -3.88 19.26
CA PRO A 257 -12.58 -4.98 20.12
C PRO A 257 -14.12 -4.93 20.27
N LEU A 258 -14.85 -5.33 19.20
CA LEU A 258 -16.29 -5.14 19.06
C LEU A 258 -17.08 -5.71 20.23
N THR A 259 -16.76 -6.93 20.70
CA THR A 259 -17.44 -7.55 21.85
C THR A 259 -17.35 -6.68 23.09
N ARG A 260 -16.13 -6.20 23.42
CA ARG A 260 -15.90 -5.33 24.58
C ARG A 260 -16.65 -4.00 24.46
N ILE A 261 -16.73 -3.42 23.25
CA ILE A 261 -17.47 -2.17 23.01
C ILE A 261 -18.98 -2.40 23.20
N ILE A 262 -19.53 -3.50 22.67
CA ILE A 262 -20.94 -3.88 22.82
C ILE A 262 -21.29 -4.03 24.30
N GLU A 263 -20.46 -4.75 25.06
CA GLU A 263 -20.61 -4.94 26.50
C GLU A 263 -20.55 -3.61 27.26
N SER A 264 -19.53 -2.77 26.99
CA SER A 264 -19.35 -1.48 27.68
C SER A 264 -20.46 -0.47 27.40
N LEU A 265 -21.10 -0.57 26.23
CA LEU A 265 -22.26 0.25 25.87
C LEU A 265 -23.59 -0.40 26.30
N GLU A 266 -23.56 -1.59 26.91
CA GLU A 266 -24.75 -2.33 27.30
C GLU A 266 -25.74 -2.48 26.12
N ILE A 267 -25.24 -2.82 24.94
CA ILE A 267 -26.06 -3.14 23.77
C ILE A 267 -26.47 -4.60 23.87
N ASP A 268 -27.75 -4.90 23.62
CA ASP A 268 -28.21 -6.28 23.56
C ASP A 268 -27.47 -7.03 22.45
N PRO A 269 -26.70 -8.10 22.75
CA PRO A 269 -25.99 -8.86 21.74
C PRO A 269 -26.88 -9.45 20.64
N GLU A 270 -28.17 -9.67 20.91
CA GLU A 270 -29.14 -10.14 19.92
C GLU A 270 -29.44 -9.10 18.82
N ASP A 271 -29.12 -7.83 19.07
CA ASP A 271 -29.28 -6.77 18.09
C ASP A 271 -28.09 -6.62 17.15
N ILE A 272 -26.98 -7.35 17.40
CA ILE A 272 -25.75 -7.25 16.61
C ILE A 272 -25.48 -8.59 15.90
N LEU A 273 -25.67 -8.59 14.60
CA LEU A 273 -25.46 -9.74 13.74
C LEU A 273 -24.11 -9.68 13.04
N THR A 274 -23.58 -10.83 12.69
CA THR A 274 -22.38 -10.98 11.85
C THR A 274 -22.59 -12.04 10.77
N THR A 275 -21.73 -12.00 9.76
CA THR A 275 -21.67 -13.06 8.75
C THR A 275 -20.60 -14.06 9.15
N TYR A 276 -21.00 -15.29 9.36
CA TYR A 276 -20.12 -16.44 9.55
C TYR A 276 -19.90 -17.17 8.24
N VAL A 277 -18.67 -17.63 7.99
CA VAL A 277 -18.28 -18.35 6.78
C VAL A 277 -17.52 -19.62 7.16
N CYS A 278 -17.91 -20.76 6.61
CA CYS A 278 -17.16 -21.99 6.74
C CYS A 278 -15.93 -21.98 5.82
N ASN A 279 -14.74 -22.20 6.34
CA ASN A 279 -13.52 -22.23 5.52
C ASN A 279 -13.37 -23.48 4.64
N LYS A 280 -14.22 -24.50 4.86
CA LYS A 280 -14.22 -25.76 4.10
C LYS A 280 -15.26 -25.76 2.98
N CYS A 281 -16.55 -25.67 3.29
CA CYS A 281 -17.62 -25.74 2.29
C CYS A 281 -18.08 -24.37 1.77
N LYS A 282 -17.54 -23.27 2.32
CA LYS A 282 -17.88 -21.88 1.97
C LYS A 282 -19.34 -21.48 2.22
N GLU A 283 -20.15 -22.35 2.86
CA GLU A 283 -21.49 -21.94 3.30
C GLU A 283 -21.40 -20.80 4.30
N PHE A 284 -22.30 -19.80 4.18
CA PHE A 284 -22.36 -18.69 5.09
C PHE A 284 -23.69 -18.62 5.86
N LYS A 285 -23.65 -18.05 7.03
CA LYS A 285 -24.81 -17.78 7.89
C LYS A 285 -24.73 -16.37 8.44
N ILE A 286 -25.91 -15.77 8.68
CA ILE A 286 -26.03 -14.52 9.43
C ILE A 286 -26.59 -14.88 10.80
N ASN A 287 -25.86 -14.51 11.86
CA ASN A 287 -26.27 -14.79 13.23
C ASN A 287 -25.60 -13.79 14.19
N ARG A 288 -26.01 -13.75 15.46
CA ARG A 288 -25.27 -13.03 16.50
C ARG A 288 -23.85 -13.57 16.64
N TYR A 289 -22.93 -12.73 17.04
CA TYR A 289 -21.57 -13.17 17.30
C TYR A 289 -21.50 -13.96 18.62
N VAL A 290 -20.94 -15.17 18.55
CA VAL A 290 -20.78 -16.08 19.69
C VAL A 290 -19.40 -16.74 19.70
N GLY A 291 -18.38 -16.07 19.13
CA GLY A 291 -17.01 -16.56 19.02
C GLY A 291 -16.66 -17.15 17.65
N GLU A 292 -15.40 -17.49 17.50
CA GLU A 292 -14.80 -18.06 16.29
C GLU A 292 -14.66 -19.59 16.41
N GLN A 293 -14.18 -20.24 15.37
CA GLN A 293 -13.88 -21.68 15.30
C GLN A 293 -15.07 -22.57 15.67
N LYS A 294 -16.23 -22.25 15.11
CA LYS A 294 -17.45 -23.04 15.33
C LYS A 294 -17.49 -24.26 14.40
N ASP A 295 -18.25 -25.25 14.78
CA ASP A 295 -18.52 -26.43 13.95
C ASP A 295 -19.50 -26.04 12.82
N CYS A 296 -19.29 -26.62 11.63
CA CYS A 296 -20.15 -26.37 10.49
C CYS A 296 -21.29 -27.38 10.43
N GLU A 297 -22.51 -26.90 10.53
CA GLU A 297 -23.70 -27.74 10.42
C GLU A 297 -23.93 -28.27 8.99
N CYS A 298 -23.38 -27.59 7.97
CA CYS A 298 -23.54 -27.98 6.57
C CYS A 298 -22.63 -29.14 6.18
N CYS A 299 -21.33 -29.05 6.43
CA CYS A 299 -20.35 -30.07 6.05
C CYS A 299 -19.87 -30.95 7.21
N GLY A 300 -20.36 -30.72 8.44
CA GLY A 300 -20.01 -31.50 9.63
C GLY A 300 -18.57 -31.29 10.16
N ASN A 301 -17.74 -30.47 9.47
CA ASN A 301 -16.38 -30.21 9.92
C ASN A 301 -16.35 -29.35 11.18
N LYS A 302 -15.41 -29.67 12.09
CA LYS A 302 -15.23 -28.97 13.35
C LYS A 302 -14.32 -27.78 13.22
N LYS A 303 -14.54 -26.73 14.04
CA LYS A 303 -13.70 -25.54 14.18
C LYS A 303 -13.36 -24.87 12.84
N CYS A 304 -14.31 -24.80 11.93
CA CYS A 304 -14.10 -24.32 10.56
C CYS A 304 -15.02 -23.16 10.17
N VAL A 305 -15.81 -22.63 11.11
CA VAL A 305 -16.71 -21.50 10.87
C VAL A 305 -16.25 -20.31 11.69
N ASP A 306 -15.87 -19.24 10.99
CA ASP A 306 -15.38 -18.00 11.58
C ASP A 306 -16.17 -16.80 11.04
N SER A 307 -16.05 -15.64 11.69
CA SER A 307 -16.51 -14.38 11.11
C SER A 307 -15.80 -14.09 9.78
N SER A 308 -16.47 -13.39 8.87
CA SER A 308 -15.91 -13.16 7.53
C SER A 308 -14.62 -12.35 7.58
N SER A 309 -13.64 -12.73 6.76
CA SER A 309 -12.34 -12.05 6.65
C SER A 309 -11.85 -12.05 5.21
N VAL A 310 -10.75 -11.33 4.94
CA VAL A 310 -10.11 -11.32 3.61
C VAL A 310 -9.72 -12.74 3.16
N GLY A 311 -9.24 -13.58 4.09
CA GLY A 311 -8.87 -14.97 3.80
C GLY A 311 -10.06 -15.96 3.78
N ASN A 312 -11.15 -15.62 4.43
CA ASN A 312 -12.36 -16.45 4.52
C ASN A 312 -13.63 -15.63 4.27
N GLY A 313 -13.76 -15.10 3.05
CA GLY A 313 -14.91 -14.32 2.62
C GLY A 313 -15.90 -15.15 1.80
N VAL A 314 -17.02 -14.53 1.47
CA VAL A 314 -18.09 -15.07 0.60
C VAL A 314 -17.83 -14.76 -0.88
N THR A 315 -18.59 -15.37 -1.77
CA THR A 315 -18.60 -15.03 -3.21
C THR A 315 -19.30 -13.68 -3.46
N ASP A 316 -19.13 -13.11 -4.66
CA ASP A 316 -19.85 -11.88 -5.03
C ASP A 316 -21.37 -12.11 -5.05
N GLU A 317 -21.84 -13.27 -5.49
CA GLU A 317 -23.26 -13.68 -5.50
C GLU A 317 -23.83 -13.78 -4.08
N ASP A 318 -23.05 -14.27 -3.13
CA ASP A 318 -23.46 -14.35 -1.73
C ASP A 318 -23.40 -12.96 -1.07
N MET A 319 -22.45 -12.13 -1.48
CA MET A 319 -22.41 -10.73 -1.06
C MET A 319 -23.69 -9.98 -1.47
N CYS A 320 -24.19 -10.21 -2.69
CA CYS A 320 -25.46 -9.63 -3.16
C CYS A 320 -26.65 -10.08 -2.31
N LYS A 321 -26.68 -11.35 -1.83
CA LYS A 321 -27.70 -11.84 -0.90
C LYS A 321 -27.60 -11.13 0.45
N ILE A 322 -26.37 -10.89 0.94
CA ILE A 322 -26.14 -10.17 2.19
C ILE A 322 -26.62 -8.71 2.09
N TYR A 323 -26.30 -7.99 1.01
CA TYR A 323 -26.90 -6.67 0.74
C TYR A 323 -28.42 -6.76 0.64
N GLY A 324 -28.93 -7.79 -0.02
CA GLY A 324 -30.36 -7.97 -0.25
C GLY A 324 -31.20 -8.12 1.01
N VAL A 325 -30.67 -8.70 2.09
CA VAL A 325 -31.42 -8.83 3.35
C VAL A 325 -31.48 -7.54 4.17
N ALA A 326 -30.58 -6.59 3.93
CA ALA A 326 -30.51 -5.31 4.63
C ALA A 326 -31.62 -4.34 4.17
N ASP A 327 -31.89 -3.32 4.98
CA ASP A 327 -32.82 -2.23 4.67
C ASP A 327 -32.10 -0.92 4.40
N ALA A 328 -30.90 -0.74 4.92
CA ALA A 328 -30.04 0.40 4.67
C ALA A 328 -28.58 0.08 4.96
N CYS A 329 -27.67 0.87 4.42
CA CYS A 329 -26.24 0.80 4.69
C CYS A 329 -25.77 2.04 5.48
N ILE A 330 -24.94 1.82 6.50
CA ILE A 330 -24.26 2.89 7.24
C ILE A 330 -22.76 2.68 7.02
N SER A 331 -22.12 3.61 6.31
CA SER A 331 -20.69 3.52 5.99
C SER A 331 -19.94 4.69 6.63
N VAL A 332 -19.16 4.42 7.66
CA VAL A 332 -18.35 5.41 8.37
C VAL A 332 -16.88 5.07 8.31
N PHE A 333 -16.07 6.10 8.11
CA PHE A 333 -14.62 5.97 8.03
C PHE A 333 -13.97 7.33 8.31
N THR A 334 -12.71 7.32 8.73
CA THR A 334 -11.93 8.56 8.91
C THR A 334 -11.33 9.06 7.60
N SER A 335 -11.07 8.15 6.66
CA SER A 335 -10.62 8.43 5.30
C SER A 335 -10.74 7.18 4.42
N GLY A 336 -10.87 7.35 3.11
CA GLY A 336 -10.95 6.26 2.16
C GLY A 336 -10.61 6.67 0.73
N GLY A 337 -9.84 5.83 0.02
CA GLY A 337 -9.51 6.05 -1.39
C GLY A 337 -10.69 5.73 -2.31
N PHE A 338 -11.42 4.65 -2.00
CA PHE A 338 -12.69 4.24 -2.62
C PHE A 338 -13.41 3.25 -1.71
N GLU A 339 -14.70 3.45 -1.50
CA GLU A 339 -15.51 2.61 -0.63
C GLU A 339 -16.46 1.74 -1.44
N PHE A 340 -16.06 0.49 -1.73
CA PHE A 340 -16.90 -0.47 -2.47
C PHE A 340 -18.25 -0.68 -1.81
N CYS A 341 -18.30 -0.72 -0.48
CA CYS A 341 -19.56 -0.86 0.27
C CYS A 341 -20.59 0.22 -0.12
N ASN A 342 -20.15 1.45 -0.38
CA ASN A 342 -21.02 2.53 -0.81
C ASN A 342 -21.55 2.29 -2.22
N ALA A 343 -20.67 2.04 -3.18
CA ALA A 343 -21.05 1.81 -4.57
C ALA A 343 -21.97 0.57 -4.70
N GLU A 344 -21.63 -0.52 -4.05
CA GLU A 344 -22.39 -1.78 -4.05
C GLU A 344 -23.77 -1.63 -3.39
N SER A 345 -23.86 -0.95 -2.24
CA SER A 345 -25.15 -0.70 -1.59
C SER A 345 -26.07 0.16 -2.46
N MET A 346 -25.51 1.18 -3.12
CA MET A 346 -26.27 2.00 -4.08
C MET A 346 -26.72 1.18 -5.28
N MET A 347 -25.86 0.32 -5.85
CA MET A 347 -26.24 -0.61 -6.93
C MET A 347 -27.34 -1.59 -6.51
N CYS A 348 -27.29 -2.07 -5.26
CA CYS A 348 -28.35 -2.90 -4.68
C CYS A 348 -29.60 -2.12 -4.30
N GLY A 349 -29.58 -0.80 -4.45
CA GLY A 349 -30.73 0.09 -4.18
C GLY A 349 -31.02 0.28 -2.70
N LEU A 350 -30.02 0.15 -1.83
CA LEU A 350 -30.16 0.44 -0.40
C LEU A 350 -30.00 1.94 -0.14
N PRO A 351 -30.82 2.53 0.75
CA PRO A 351 -30.51 3.81 1.35
C PRO A 351 -29.13 3.77 2.00
N LEU A 352 -28.28 4.76 1.69
CA LEU A 352 -26.92 4.87 2.17
C LEU A 352 -26.74 6.13 3.01
N ALA A 353 -26.08 6.00 4.17
CA ALA A 353 -25.48 7.12 4.88
C ALA A 353 -23.95 6.95 4.88
N THR A 354 -23.22 8.01 4.53
CA THR A 354 -21.75 7.97 4.52
C THR A 354 -21.14 9.32 4.89
N VAL A 355 -19.88 9.28 5.36
CA VAL A 355 -19.11 10.48 5.72
C VAL A 355 -18.74 11.26 4.46
N SER A 356 -18.93 12.59 4.47
CA SER A 356 -18.64 13.48 3.32
C SER A 356 -17.17 13.91 3.25
N TYR A 357 -16.23 13.04 3.57
CA TYR A 357 -14.79 13.29 3.51
C TYR A 357 -14.11 12.35 2.51
N SER A 358 -13.02 12.80 1.91
CA SER A 358 -12.25 12.08 0.87
C SER A 358 -13.17 11.47 -0.21
N CYS A 359 -13.11 10.17 -0.52
CA CYS A 359 -14.00 9.54 -1.50
C CYS A 359 -15.48 9.63 -1.13
N GLY A 360 -15.82 9.82 0.14
CA GLY A 360 -17.20 9.95 0.61
C GLY A 360 -17.93 11.15 0.01
N SER A 361 -17.22 12.23 -0.30
CA SER A 361 -17.77 13.42 -0.93
C SER A 361 -18.39 13.16 -2.33
N GLU A 362 -17.89 12.15 -3.05
CA GLU A 362 -18.49 11.75 -4.33
C GLU A 362 -19.86 11.10 -4.16
N TYR A 363 -20.00 10.24 -3.14
CA TYR A 363 -21.27 9.57 -2.88
C TYR A 363 -22.32 10.54 -2.33
N THR A 364 -21.92 11.46 -1.44
CA THR A 364 -22.84 12.47 -0.88
C THR A 364 -23.25 13.54 -1.89
N ALA A 365 -22.58 13.64 -3.04
CA ALA A 365 -23.06 14.45 -4.17
C ALA A 365 -24.34 13.89 -4.82
N CYS A 366 -24.74 12.66 -4.48
CA CYS A 366 -26.03 12.11 -4.88
C CYS A 366 -27.11 12.49 -3.85
N ASP A 367 -28.17 13.17 -4.28
CA ASP A 367 -29.28 13.63 -3.43
C ASP A 367 -30.00 12.52 -2.63
N SER A 368 -29.82 11.26 -3.05
CA SER A 368 -30.41 10.10 -2.37
C SER A 368 -29.52 9.51 -1.27
N VAL A 369 -28.29 10.01 -1.12
CA VAL A 369 -27.33 9.57 -0.09
C VAL A 369 -27.40 10.53 1.11
N PHE A 370 -27.43 9.98 2.31
CA PHE A 370 -27.46 10.77 3.54
C PHE A 370 -26.04 11.13 3.96
N GLU A 371 -25.77 12.40 4.05
CA GLU A 371 -24.50 12.92 4.53
C GLU A 371 -24.37 12.72 6.03
N ILE A 372 -23.29 12.06 6.45
CA ILE A 372 -22.78 12.10 7.82
C ILE A 372 -21.71 13.18 7.86
N ARG A 373 -22.03 14.30 8.52
CA ARG A 373 -21.07 15.39 8.72
C ARG A 373 -19.92 14.94 9.59
N HIS A 374 -18.82 15.64 9.54
CA HIS A 374 -17.60 15.28 10.24
C HIS A 374 -16.87 16.52 10.77
N ILE A 375 -15.91 16.29 11.65
CA ILE A 375 -14.93 17.27 12.08
C ILE A 375 -13.57 16.75 11.61
N GLU A 376 -12.80 17.61 10.96
CA GLU A 376 -11.45 17.29 10.53
C GLU A 376 -10.45 17.50 11.66
N SER A 377 -9.52 16.57 11.82
CA SER A 377 -8.41 16.65 12.79
C SER A 377 -7.15 15.99 12.24
N GLY A 378 -5.99 16.50 12.66
CA GLY A 378 -4.71 15.86 12.33
C GLY A 378 -4.54 14.54 13.09
N GLU A 379 -4.19 13.49 12.37
CA GLU A 379 -3.84 12.20 12.95
C GLU A 379 -2.47 12.29 13.62
N CYS A 380 -2.40 11.85 14.87
CA CYS A 380 -1.12 11.79 15.59
C CYS A 380 -0.13 10.90 14.85
N GLN A 381 1.14 11.27 14.82
CA GLN A 381 2.29 10.60 14.17
C GLN A 381 2.38 10.80 12.64
N THR A 382 1.29 10.77 11.90
CA THR A 382 1.31 10.90 10.43
C THR A 382 1.06 12.33 9.95
N GLY A 383 0.34 13.12 10.75
CA GLY A 383 -0.10 14.48 10.39
C GLY A 383 -1.20 14.51 9.33
N PHE A 384 -1.69 13.38 8.86
CA PHE A 384 -2.80 13.33 7.91
C PHE A 384 -4.09 13.87 8.53
N VAL A 385 -4.80 14.66 7.75
CA VAL A 385 -6.16 15.09 8.12
C VAL A 385 -7.11 13.92 7.99
N LYS A 386 -7.85 13.66 9.05
CA LYS A 386 -8.84 12.58 9.15
C LYS A 386 -10.18 13.14 9.60
N ALA A 387 -11.26 12.50 9.18
CA ALA A 387 -12.63 12.86 9.54
C ALA A 387 -13.11 12.09 10.76
N GLU A 388 -13.60 12.78 11.76
CA GLU A 388 -14.35 12.18 12.87
C GLU A 388 -15.85 12.31 12.59
N PRO A 389 -16.60 11.19 12.42
CA PRO A 389 -17.99 11.22 12.00
C PRO A 389 -18.92 11.75 13.09
N ASN A 390 -19.95 12.50 12.70
CA ASN A 390 -20.97 13.00 13.62
C ASN A 390 -21.97 11.89 14.00
N ILE A 391 -21.88 11.41 15.22
CA ILE A 391 -22.73 10.33 15.76
C ILE A 391 -24.22 10.68 15.68
N ASN A 392 -24.60 11.95 15.93
CA ASN A 392 -26.01 12.36 15.90
C ASN A 392 -26.61 12.26 14.50
N ASP A 393 -25.83 12.43 13.44
CA ASP A 393 -26.34 12.26 12.07
C ASP A 393 -26.61 10.79 11.76
N ILE A 394 -25.79 9.87 12.32
CA ILE A 394 -26.06 8.41 12.23
C ILE A 394 -27.36 8.08 12.97
N VAL A 395 -27.59 8.63 14.18
CA VAL A 395 -28.85 8.44 14.93
C VAL A 395 -30.06 8.92 14.12
N LYS A 396 -29.96 10.11 13.52
CA LYS A 396 -31.03 10.66 12.66
C LYS A 396 -31.30 9.78 11.45
N PHE A 397 -30.26 9.22 10.84
CA PHE A 397 -30.42 8.31 9.71
C PHE A 397 -31.15 7.04 10.11
N ILE A 398 -30.74 6.38 11.22
CA ILE A 398 -31.41 5.17 11.73
C ILE A 398 -32.90 5.46 11.93
N LYS A 399 -33.24 6.53 12.66
CA LYS A 399 -34.63 6.93 12.91
C LYS A 399 -35.39 7.22 11.61
N LYS A 400 -34.76 7.88 10.64
CA LYS A 400 -35.38 8.21 9.37
C LYS A 400 -35.72 6.95 8.56
N ILE A 401 -34.84 5.97 8.51
CA ILE A 401 -35.08 4.71 7.79
C ILE A 401 -36.22 3.90 8.42
N GLU A 402 -36.31 3.84 9.74
CA GLU A 402 -37.40 3.14 10.44
C GLU A 402 -38.78 3.74 10.13
N THR A 403 -38.85 5.04 9.96
CA THR A 403 -40.12 5.78 9.75
C THR A 403 -40.41 6.11 8.29
N MET A 404 -39.49 5.79 7.38
CA MET A 404 -39.58 6.13 5.96
C MET A 404 -40.66 5.34 5.25
N SER A 405 -41.46 6.03 4.45
CA SER A 405 -42.50 5.39 3.62
C SER A 405 -41.87 4.50 2.53
N GLU A 406 -42.59 3.48 2.12
CA GLU A 406 -42.17 2.61 0.99
C GLU A 406 -42.01 3.40 -0.33
N LYS A 407 -42.80 4.47 -0.50
CA LYS A 407 -42.68 5.37 -1.65
C LYS A 407 -41.31 6.06 -1.65
N ASP A 408 -40.92 6.65 -0.52
CA ASP A 408 -39.65 7.37 -0.38
C ASP A 408 -38.46 6.41 -0.50
N LYS A 409 -38.54 5.21 0.08
CA LYS A 409 -37.52 4.16 -0.10
C LYS A 409 -37.35 3.80 -1.56
N ASN A 410 -38.44 3.67 -2.31
CA ASN A 410 -38.37 3.36 -3.74
C ASN A 410 -37.81 4.52 -4.57
N GLU A 411 -38.09 5.75 -4.23
CA GLU A 411 -37.50 6.93 -4.88
C GLU A 411 -35.98 6.99 -4.67
N ILE A 412 -35.52 6.80 -3.43
CA ILE A 412 -34.09 6.70 -3.07
C ILE A 412 -33.43 5.57 -3.86
N LYS A 413 -34.07 4.39 -3.90
CA LYS A 413 -33.57 3.23 -4.63
C LYS A 413 -33.33 3.55 -6.11
N ILE A 414 -34.31 4.16 -6.79
CA ILE A 414 -34.19 4.49 -8.21
C ILE A 414 -33.05 5.49 -8.46
N LYS A 415 -32.96 6.55 -7.67
CA LYS A 415 -31.91 7.58 -7.78
C LYS A 415 -30.53 6.99 -7.51
N SER A 416 -30.37 6.20 -6.44
CA SER A 416 -29.08 5.57 -6.08
C SER A 416 -28.59 4.62 -7.16
N ILE A 417 -29.45 3.74 -7.67
CA ILE A 417 -29.08 2.80 -8.73
C ILE A 417 -28.63 3.54 -9.99
N LYS A 418 -29.40 4.55 -10.42
CA LYS A 418 -29.06 5.34 -11.60
C LYS A 418 -27.68 6.00 -11.43
N TRP A 419 -27.47 6.69 -10.30
CA TRP A 419 -26.22 7.37 -10.00
C TRP A 419 -25.02 6.40 -10.00
N ALA A 420 -25.16 5.25 -9.32
CA ALA A 420 -24.11 4.28 -9.21
C ALA A 420 -23.77 3.60 -10.55
N LYS A 421 -24.80 3.26 -11.35
CA LYS A 421 -24.59 2.66 -12.68
C LYS A 421 -23.87 3.61 -13.65
N GLU A 422 -24.20 4.88 -13.64
CA GLU A 422 -23.54 5.88 -14.49
C GLU A 422 -22.06 6.10 -14.15
N ARG A 423 -21.60 5.72 -12.94
CA ARG A 423 -20.26 6.03 -12.42
C ARG A 423 -19.41 4.83 -12.11
N TYR A 424 -20.00 3.75 -11.59
CA TYR A 424 -19.28 2.63 -10.99
C TYR A 424 -19.54 1.28 -11.67
N ASP A 425 -20.48 1.22 -12.63
CA ASP A 425 -20.75 -0.03 -13.36
C ASP A 425 -19.50 -0.48 -14.11
N SER A 426 -19.19 -1.78 -14.03
CA SER A 426 -18.02 -2.37 -14.69
C SER A 426 -17.94 -2.03 -16.18
N LYS A 427 -19.08 -1.97 -16.87
CA LYS A 427 -19.15 -1.61 -18.30
C LYS A 427 -18.70 -0.17 -18.53
N VAL A 428 -19.10 0.76 -17.65
CA VAL A 428 -18.70 2.17 -17.74
C VAL A 428 -17.22 2.35 -17.45
N ILE A 429 -16.74 1.70 -16.40
CA ILE A 429 -15.33 1.79 -15.98
C ILE A 429 -14.42 1.12 -16.99
N ALA A 430 -14.78 -0.07 -17.49
CA ALA A 430 -14.01 -0.76 -18.52
C ALA A 430 -13.96 0.06 -19.83
N ALA A 431 -15.06 0.71 -20.23
CA ALA A 431 -15.06 1.60 -21.40
C ALA A 431 -14.08 2.77 -21.22
N LYS A 432 -14.05 3.43 -20.05
CA LYS A 432 -13.06 4.48 -19.75
C LYS A 432 -11.62 3.96 -19.83
N TRP A 433 -11.35 2.77 -19.27
CA TRP A 433 -10.01 2.19 -19.36
C TRP A 433 -9.62 1.86 -20.79
N MET A 434 -10.54 1.31 -21.59
CA MET A 434 -10.28 1.05 -23.01
C MET A 434 -9.99 2.33 -23.80
N GLU A 435 -10.71 3.41 -23.53
CA GLU A 435 -10.44 4.72 -24.13
C GLU A 435 -9.03 5.21 -23.78
N ILE A 436 -8.62 5.09 -22.51
CA ILE A 436 -7.27 5.43 -22.05
C ILE A 436 -6.25 4.55 -22.74
N PHE A 437 -6.40 3.21 -22.72
CA PHE A 437 -5.45 2.28 -23.33
C PHE A 437 -5.31 2.51 -24.85
N ASP A 438 -6.40 2.83 -25.53
CA ASP A 438 -6.37 3.09 -26.97
C ASP A 438 -5.65 4.41 -27.30
N SER A 439 -5.79 5.42 -26.45
CA SER A 439 -5.14 6.73 -26.65
C SER A 439 -3.62 6.70 -26.46
N LEU A 440 -3.10 5.73 -25.73
CA LEU A 440 -1.67 5.61 -25.48
C LEU A 440 -0.96 4.97 -26.69
N PRO A 441 0.26 5.40 -27.05
CA PRO A 441 1.00 4.84 -28.18
C PRO A 441 1.44 3.39 -27.96
N GLU A 442 1.65 2.64 -29.06
CA GLU A 442 2.41 1.39 -29.01
C GLU A 442 3.87 1.70 -28.68
N VAL A 443 4.56 0.75 -28.02
CA VAL A 443 5.94 0.92 -27.58
C VAL A 443 6.87 0.09 -28.47
N ASP A 444 7.87 0.76 -29.03
CA ASP A 444 8.93 0.11 -29.79
C ASP A 444 10.14 -0.18 -28.89
N TYR A 445 10.46 -1.45 -28.74
CA TYR A 445 11.60 -1.93 -27.95
C TYR A 445 12.83 -2.29 -28.81
N THR A 446 12.80 -2.01 -30.11
CA THR A 446 13.88 -2.44 -31.03
C THR A 446 15.23 -1.89 -30.63
N ASP A 447 15.30 -0.60 -30.31
CA ASP A 447 16.52 0.10 -29.91
C ASP A 447 16.62 0.36 -28.39
N PHE A 448 15.71 -0.24 -27.59
CA PHE A 448 15.70 -0.06 -26.15
C PHE A 448 16.50 -1.13 -25.42
N SER A 449 17.55 -0.73 -24.70
CA SER A 449 18.30 -1.61 -23.80
C SER A 449 17.82 -1.44 -22.36
N PHE A 450 17.47 -2.56 -21.73
CA PHE A 450 17.17 -2.63 -20.29
C PHE A 450 18.45 -2.63 -19.46
N ASP A 451 19.50 -3.19 -20.01
CA ASP A 451 20.79 -3.22 -19.33
C ASP A 451 21.34 -1.78 -19.36
N ASP A 452 21.24 -1.11 -18.24
CA ASP A 452 21.97 0.11 -18.08
C ASP A 452 23.45 -0.24 -18.10
N GLU A 453 24.14 0.26 -19.12
CA GLU A 453 25.55 0.52 -18.97
C GLU A 453 25.69 1.71 -18.00
N ASP A 454 25.27 1.49 -16.75
CA ASP A 454 25.59 2.36 -15.61
C ASP A 454 27.07 2.17 -15.29
N ARG A 455 27.89 2.57 -16.25
CA ARG A 455 29.32 2.70 -16.03
C ARG A 455 29.62 4.17 -15.93
N SER A 456 29.75 4.64 -14.69
CA SER A 456 30.53 5.84 -14.46
C SER A 456 31.81 5.73 -15.30
N ASN A 457 31.98 6.63 -16.26
CA ASN A 457 33.12 6.63 -17.16
C ASN A 457 33.94 7.90 -16.95
N PRO A 458 34.96 7.89 -16.08
CA PRO A 458 35.78 9.07 -15.84
C PRO A 458 36.61 9.47 -17.06
N ASN A 459 36.72 8.60 -18.06
CA ASN A 459 37.44 8.86 -19.32
C ASN A 459 36.50 9.36 -20.44
N PHE A 460 35.24 9.68 -20.14
CA PHE A 460 34.32 10.25 -21.13
C PHE A 460 34.86 11.58 -21.69
N GLU A 461 34.87 11.70 -23.00
CA GLU A 461 35.21 12.96 -23.69
C GLU A 461 33.95 13.78 -23.92
N VAL A 462 33.78 14.83 -23.11
CA VAL A 462 32.63 15.72 -23.21
C VAL A 462 32.77 16.69 -24.36
N ASN A 463 31.68 16.93 -25.10
CA ASN A 463 31.61 17.99 -26.08
C ASN A 463 31.33 19.34 -25.40
N LEU A 464 32.36 20.16 -25.19
CA LEU A 464 32.26 21.46 -24.52
C LEU A 464 31.51 22.53 -25.36
N ASN A 465 31.19 22.24 -26.64
CA ASN A 465 30.40 23.15 -27.48
C ASN A 465 28.89 23.02 -27.27
N LEU A 466 28.43 22.00 -26.53
CA LEU A 466 27.04 21.91 -26.11
C LEU A 466 26.73 23.03 -25.13
N THR A 467 25.49 23.51 -25.12
CA THR A 467 25.05 24.62 -24.25
C THR A 467 23.81 24.21 -23.43
N GLY A 468 23.64 24.90 -22.31
CA GLY A 468 22.45 24.76 -21.47
C GLY A 468 22.18 23.33 -21.01
N GLU A 469 20.93 22.92 -21.10
CA GLU A 469 20.49 21.59 -20.66
C GLU A 469 21.18 20.43 -21.41
N ASP A 470 21.47 20.59 -22.70
CA ASP A 470 22.09 19.54 -23.51
C ASP A 470 23.52 19.26 -23.03
N PHE A 471 24.24 20.28 -22.61
CA PHE A 471 25.55 20.10 -21.99
C PHE A 471 25.44 19.31 -20.68
N ILE A 472 24.54 19.71 -19.77
CA ILE A 472 24.35 19.02 -18.50
C ILE A 472 23.90 17.58 -18.71
N ARG A 473 22.95 17.32 -19.61
CA ARG A 473 22.52 15.97 -19.98
C ARG A 473 23.68 15.12 -20.48
N SER A 474 24.59 15.68 -21.28
CA SER A 474 25.76 14.96 -21.76
C SER A 474 26.71 14.55 -20.64
N LEU A 475 26.87 15.39 -19.60
CA LEU A 475 27.70 15.08 -18.43
C LEU A 475 27.11 13.95 -17.59
N TYR A 476 25.80 14.00 -17.32
CA TYR A 476 25.12 12.93 -16.59
C TYR A 476 25.20 11.61 -17.34
N LEU A 477 24.95 11.62 -18.64
CA LEU A 477 25.03 10.42 -19.47
C LEU A 477 26.46 9.88 -19.56
N GLY A 478 27.42 10.75 -19.86
CA GLY A 478 28.79 10.34 -20.16
C GLY A 478 29.60 9.98 -18.92
N TYR A 479 29.56 10.79 -17.87
CA TYR A 479 30.34 10.56 -16.65
C TYR A 479 29.65 9.68 -15.64
N LEU A 480 28.31 9.78 -15.50
CA LEU A 480 27.56 9.12 -14.42
C LEU A 480 26.67 7.95 -14.94
N GLY A 481 26.61 7.74 -16.26
CA GLY A 481 25.73 6.73 -16.86
C GLY A 481 24.23 7.05 -16.74
N ALA A 482 23.87 8.17 -16.15
CA ALA A 482 22.49 8.58 -15.91
C ALA A 482 21.92 9.37 -17.09
N LYS A 483 20.94 8.80 -17.79
CA LYS A 483 20.37 9.42 -18.99
C LYS A 483 19.67 10.76 -18.74
N TYR A 484 19.14 10.95 -17.54
CA TYR A 484 18.42 12.17 -17.16
C TYR A 484 18.84 12.63 -15.76
N PRO A 485 19.32 13.88 -15.61
CA PRO A 485 19.50 14.49 -14.30
C PRO A 485 18.15 14.67 -13.62
N ASP A 486 18.11 14.60 -12.29
CA ASP A 486 16.94 15.02 -11.53
C ASP A 486 16.71 16.55 -11.69
N GLU A 487 15.47 17.00 -11.42
CA GLU A 487 15.13 18.43 -11.58
C GLU A 487 15.96 19.36 -10.68
N ALA A 488 16.35 18.91 -9.50
CA ALA A 488 17.15 19.71 -8.58
C ALA A 488 18.60 19.82 -9.08
N GLY A 489 19.16 18.70 -9.55
CA GLY A 489 20.47 18.67 -10.17
C GLY A 489 20.52 19.50 -11.45
N MET A 490 19.51 19.40 -12.32
CA MET A 490 19.43 20.22 -13.53
C MET A 490 19.41 21.71 -13.18
N ARG A 491 18.53 22.14 -12.26
CA ARG A 491 18.44 23.54 -11.81
C ARG A 491 19.75 24.04 -11.20
N HIS A 492 20.39 23.23 -10.37
CA HIS A 492 21.65 23.56 -9.73
C HIS A 492 22.75 23.86 -10.78
N TRP A 493 22.92 22.96 -11.74
CA TRP A 493 23.97 23.12 -12.75
C TRP A 493 23.66 24.23 -13.74
N MET A 494 22.39 24.38 -14.15
CA MET A 494 21.97 25.50 -15.00
C MET A 494 22.26 26.86 -14.34
N GLN A 495 21.95 27.00 -13.05
CA GLN A 495 22.24 28.19 -12.30
C GLN A 495 23.74 28.52 -12.25
N ARG A 496 24.62 27.52 -12.14
CA ARG A 496 26.09 27.73 -12.18
C ARG A 496 26.57 28.18 -13.55
N ILE A 497 26.00 27.62 -14.63
CA ILE A 497 26.29 28.10 -16.01
C ILE A 497 25.84 29.54 -16.18
N GLU A 498 24.66 29.91 -15.70
CA GLU A 498 24.14 31.30 -15.75
C GLU A 498 24.99 32.27 -14.93
N GLN A 499 25.63 31.80 -13.86
CA GLN A 499 26.58 32.55 -13.04
C GLN A 499 27.97 32.68 -13.70
N GLY A 500 28.17 32.15 -14.90
CA GLY A 500 29.39 32.29 -15.69
C GLY A 500 30.46 31.22 -15.41
N GLU A 501 30.11 30.09 -14.74
CA GLU A 501 31.06 29.00 -14.56
C GLU A 501 31.31 28.32 -15.91
N ASP A 502 32.57 28.06 -16.23
CA ASP A 502 32.93 27.51 -17.51
C ASP A 502 32.63 25.98 -17.59
N HIS A 503 32.32 25.52 -18.79
CA HIS A 503 31.94 24.14 -19.05
C HIS A 503 33.04 23.13 -18.68
N SER A 504 34.33 23.51 -18.80
CA SER A 504 35.44 22.64 -18.48
C SER A 504 35.56 22.38 -16.97
N SER A 505 35.28 23.40 -16.16
CA SER A 505 35.23 23.30 -14.70
C SER A 505 34.12 22.39 -14.24
N ILE A 506 32.91 22.56 -14.79
CA ILE A 506 31.75 21.68 -14.49
C ILE A 506 32.05 20.25 -14.91
N ALA A 507 32.58 20.00 -16.11
CA ALA A 507 32.96 18.68 -16.61
C ALA A 507 34.01 18.01 -15.71
N SER A 508 34.95 18.77 -15.17
CA SER A 508 35.96 18.24 -14.25
C SER A 508 35.35 17.77 -12.92
N LEU A 509 34.34 18.47 -12.42
CA LEU A 509 33.59 18.04 -11.24
C LEU A 509 32.86 16.72 -11.49
N PHE A 510 32.20 16.57 -12.64
CA PHE A 510 31.52 15.32 -13.00
C PHE A 510 32.50 14.16 -13.16
N ARG A 511 33.68 14.40 -13.74
CA ARG A 511 34.76 13.41 -13.82
C ARG A 511 35.19 12.94 -12.44
N ASN A 512 35.38 13.85 -11.49
CA ASN A 512 35.75 13.52 -10.11
C ASN A 512 34.65 12.73 -9.39
N ILE A 513 33.38 13.10 -9.58
CA ILE A 513 32.24 12.36 -9.03
C ILE A 513 32.21 10.93 -9.62
N SER A 514 32.39 10.80 -10.94
CA SER A 514 32.46 9.49 -11.62
C SER A 514 33.58 8.61 -11.07
N GLN A 515 34.77 9.18 -10.88
CA GLN A 515 35.93 8.47 -10.30
C GLN A 515 35.62 8.01 -8.87
N GLN A 516 35.05 8.87 -8.03
CA GLN A 516 34.67 8.52 -6.67
C GLN A 516 33.60 7.44 -6.62
N ASN A 517 32.65 7.43 -7.58
CA ASN A 517 31.63 6.40 -7.66
C ASN A 517 32.23 5.03 -8.01
N ILE A 518 33.21 4.98 -8.94
CA ILE A 518 33.94 3.75 -9.26
C ILE A 518 34.71 3.25 -8.05
N GLU A 519 35.44 4.13 -7.37
CA GLU A 519 36.19 3.76 -6.17
C GLU A 519 35.28 3.26 -5.06
N LYS A 520 34.08 3.85 -4.89
CA LYS A 520 33.06 3.35 -3.96
C LYS A 520 32.50 1.99 -4.38
N GLN A 521 32.23 1.79 -5.67
CA GLN A 521 31.75 0.50 -6.21
C GLN A 521 32.81 -0.59 -6.11
N GLU A 522 34.07 -0.29 -6.38
CA GLU A 522 35.17 -1.23 -6.19
C GLU A 522 35.41 -1.53 -4.71
N ALA A 523 35.25 -0.56 -3.85
CA ALA A 523 35.30 -0.76 -2.40
C ALA A 523 34.10 -1.57 -1.86
N SER A 524 32.95 -1.53 -2.54
CA SER A 524 31.74 -2.30 -2.19
C SER A 524 31.69 -3.70 -2.82
N LYS A 525 32.48 -3.96 -3.85
CA LYS A 525 32.61 -5.29 -4.45
C LYS A 525 33.38 -6.21 -3.52
N GLY A 526 32.64 -6.83 -2.57
CA GLY A 526 33.03 -8.09 -1.95
C GLY A 526 34.30 -8.06 -1.10
N ARG A 527 34.44 -7.07 -0.20
CA ARG A 527 35.26 -7.30 0.99
C ARG A 527 34.35 -7.94 2.04
N ASP A 528 34.65 -9.20 2.37
CA ASP A 528 34.06 -9.82 3.56
C ASP A 528 34.33 -8.89 4.75
N ILE A 529 33.34 -8.72 5.64
CA ILE A 529 33.50 -7.88 6.86
C ILE A 529 34.76 -8.33 7.62
N GLU A 530 35.08 -9.63 7.58
CA GLU A 530 36.30 -10.22 8.15
C GLU A 530 37.60 -9.60 7.59
N ASP A 531 37.61 -9.16 6.32
CA ASP A 531 38.79 -8.52 5.73
C ASP A 531 39.00 -7.07 6.19
N LEU A 532 37.95 -6.47 6.75
CA LEU A 532 38.01 -5.14 7.34
C LEU A 532 38.53 -5.14 8.78
N LEU A 533 38.59 -6.30 9.45
CA LEU A 533 39.03 -6.40 10.82
C LEU A 533 40.55 -6.42 10.93
N PRO A 534 41.14 -5.93 12.06
CA PRO A 534 42.57 -6.03 12.31
C PRO A 534 43.04 -7.49 12.43
N LYS A 535 44.01 -7.90 11.61
CA LYS A 535 44.60 -9.25 11.61
C LYS A 535 45.87 -9.29 12.50
N ASN A 536 45.77 -8.84 13.75
CA ASN A 536 46.91 -8.69 14.67
C ASN A 536 46.89 -9.67 15.88
N GLY A 537 45.98 -10.65 15.86
CA GLY A 537 45.84 -11.67 16.90
C GLY A 537 45.19 -11.20 18.22
N LYS A 538 44.81 -9.92 18.31
CA LYS A 538 44.04 -9.43 19.45
C LYS A 538 42.54 -9.69 19.22
N LYS A 539 41.82 -9.82 20.33
CA LYS A 539 40.36 -9.87 20.35
C LYS A 539 39.75 -8.55 19.89
N ASN A 540 38.58 -8.59 19.28
CA ASN A 540 37.89 -7.43 18.71
C ASN A 540 36.66 -7.06 19.52
N VAL A 541 36.56 -5.78 19.88
CA VAL A 541 35.32 -5.14 20.36
C VAL A 541 34.71 -4.37 19.16
N LEU A 542 33.54 -4.73 18.76
CA LEU A 542 32.79 -4.04 17.72
C LEU A 542 31.80 -3.07 18.37
N PHE A 543 32.00 -1.77 18.13
CA PHE A 543 31.17 -0.70 18.64
C PHE A 543 30.37 -0.09 17.51
N VAL A 544 29.07 -0.39 17.45
CA VAL A 544 28.21 -0.10 16.28
C VAL A 544 27.32 1.11 16.55
N ILE A 545 27.39 2.12 15.69
CA ILE A 545 26.59 3.33 15.72
C ILE A 545 25.96 3.51 14.35
N LYS A 546 24.64 3.25 14.25
CA LYS A 546 23.90 3.35 12.97
C LYS A 546 23.12 4.67 12.83
N GLU A 547 23.01 5.42 13.89
CA GLU A 547 22.10 6.55 14.02
C GLU A 547 22.73 7.87 13.53
N SER A 548 22.21 8.99 13.96
CA SER A 548 22.55 10.34 13.49
C SER A 548 23.93 10.84 13.99
N LEU A 549 24.37 11.99 13.47
CA LEU A 549 25.57 12.67 13.95
C LEU A 549 25.51 12.94 15.47
N GLY A 550 24.34 13.27 16.01
CA GLY A 550 24.14 13.49 17.44
C GLY A 550 24.46 12.25 18.28
N ASP A 551 23.96 11.08 17.86
CA ASP A 551 24.21 9.80 18.51
C ASP A 551 25.70 9.43 18.41
N THR A 552 26.33 9.73 17.30
CA THR A 552 27.77 9.52 17.08
C THR A 552 28.60 10.34 18.08
N ILE A 553 28.29 11.62 18.27
CA ILE A 553 28.99 12.50 19.22
C ILE A 553 28.76 12.05 20.68
N ILE A 554 27.51 11.69 21.03
CA ILE A 554 27.20 11.19 22.38
C ILE A 554 27.96 9.89 22.67
N SER A 555 28.06 9.01 21.68
CA SER A 555 28.74 7.73 21.80
C SER A 555 30.25 7.85 22.04
N LEU A 556 30.90 8.94 21.65
CA LEU A 556 32.30 9.23 22.00
C LEU A 556 32.55 9.16 23.51
N SER A 557 31.60 9.65 24.32
CA SER A 557 31.71 9.67 25.77
C SER A 557 31.81 8.26 26.39
N LEU A 558 31.38 7.22 25.68
CA LEU A 558 31.42 5.83 26.15
C LEU A 558 32.75 5.14 25.83
N LEU A 559 33.49 5.60 24.81
CA LEU A 559 34.67 4.91 24.30
C LEU A 559 35.82 4.84 25.32
N GLU A 560 35.98 5.84 26.17
CA GLU A 560 36.97 5.78 27.28
C GLU A 560 36.65 4.64 28.25
N GLY A 561 35.36 4.48 28.59
CA GLY A 561 34.88 3.39 29.44
C GLY A 561 35.12 2.02 28.80
N VAL A 562 34.81 1.91 27.50
CA VAL A 562 35.04 0.70 26.70
C VAL A 562 36.52 0.36 26.66
N ARG A 563 37.40 1.36 26.42
CA ARG A 563 38.86 1.15 26.44
C ARG A 563 39.38 0.69 27.81
N LYS A 564 38.87 1.26 28.90
CA LYS A 564 39.22 0.84 30.26
C LYS A 564 38.79 -0.61 30.57
N GLN A 565 37.65 -1.01 30.08
CA GLN A 565 37.10 -2.36 30.26
C GLN A 565 37.81 -3.40 29.39
N TYR A 566 38.19 -3.01 28.16
CA TYR A 566 38.84 -3.89 27.19
C TYR A 566 40.21 -3.38 26.74
N PRO A 567 41.21 -3.25 27.66
CA PRO A 567 42.46 -2.55 27.37
C PRO A 567 43.37 -3.29 26.39
N LYS A 568 43.17 -4.61 26.20
CA LYS A 568 43.96 -5.45 25.28
C LYS A 568 43.28 -5.80 23.98
N HIS A 569 42.04 -5.32 23.76
CA HIS A 569 41.28 -5.59 22.55
C HIS A 569 41.45 -4.47 21.51
N ASN A 570 41.26 -4.80 20.26
CA ASN A 570 41.01 -3.77 19.25
C ASN A 570 39.59 -3.21 19.43
N ILE A 571 39.45 -1.91 19.54
CA ILE A 571 38.14 -1.24 19.53
C ILE A 571 37.89 -0.73 18.12
N ILE A 572 36.88 -1.30 17.50
CA ILE A 572 36.51 -1.06 16.11
C ILE A 572 35.17 -0.35 16.10
N VAL A 573 35.13 0.90 15.62
CA VAL A 573 33.90 1.66 15.47
C VAL A 573 33.31 1.44 14.08
N CYS A 574 32.03 1.02 14.05
CA CYS A 574 31.26 0.83 12.84
C CYS A 574 30.20 1.94 12.75
N THR A 575 30.32 2.82 11.76
CA THR A 575 29.37 3.92 11.56
C THR A 575 29.30 4.32 10.09
N ASP A 576 28.34 5.20 9.71
CA ASP A 576 28.29 5.76 8.38
C ASP A 576 29.61 6.51 8.07
N PRO A 577 30.27 6.24 6.94
CA PRO A 577 31.53 6.89 6.58
C PRO A 577 31.55 8.41 6.66
N LYS A 578 30.41 9.07 6.46
CA LYS A 578 30.29 10.53 6.61
C LYS A 578 30.55 11.04 8.05
N TYR A 579 30.53 10.15 9.04
CA TYR A 579 30.80 10.47 10.45
C TYR A 579 32.19 10.04 10.93
N PHE A 580 33.05 9.51 10.05
CA PHE A 580 34.40 9.08 10.44
C PHE A 580 35.24 10.23 11.01
N GLU A 581 35.06 11.43 10.51
CA GLU A 581 35.79 12.62 11.00
C GLU A 581 35.56 12.88 12.49
N VAL A 582 34.44 12.47 13.05
CA VAL A 582 34.11 12.60 14.49
C VAL A 582 35.10 11.84 15.36
N PHE A 583 35.72 10.78 14.86
CA PHE A 583 36.64 9.89 15.59
C PHE A 583 38.10 10.17 15.28
N VAL A 584 38.41 11.11 14.39
CA VAL A 584 39.79 11.48 14.09
C VAL A 584 40.47 12.06 15.34
N GLY A 585 41.59 11.46 15.74
CA GLY A 585 42.32 11.85 16.97
C GLY A 585 41.75 11.25 18.27
N CYS A 586 40.82 10.31 18.20
CA CYS A 586 40.31 9.58 19.35
C CYS A 586 41.26 8.40 19.69
N ASP A 587 42.07 8.52 20.73
CA ASP A 587 43.06 7.51 21.17
C ASP A 587 42.41 6.20 21.66
N PHE A 588 41.07 6.17 21.81
CA PHE A 588 40.34 5.00 22.29
C PHE A 588 39.90 4.07 21.16
N VAL A 589 40.03 4.49 19.89
CA VAL A 589 39.58 3.75 18.69
C VAL A 589 40.80 3.24 17.92
N ASP A 590 40.86 1.94 17.67
CA ASP A 590 41.95 1.34 16.87
C ASP A 590 41.65 1.34 15.39
N LYS A 591 40.35 1.23 14.99
CA LYS A 591 39.93 1.22 13.61
C LYS A 591 38.50 1.68 13.43
N MET A 592 38.22 2.33 12.30
CA MET A 592 36.86 2.62 11.84
C MET A 592 36.54 1.78 10.61
N ILE A 593 35.32 1.26 10.53
CA ILE A 593 34.80 0.55 9.36
C ILE A 593 33.41 1.05 9.01
N PRO A 594 33.01 0.99 7.75
CA PRO A 594 31.66 1.35 7.32
C PRO A 594 30.61 0.51 8.04
N PHE A 595 29.47 1.12 8.32
CA PHE A 595 28.31 0.39 8.85
C PHE A 595 27.72 -0.51 7.74
N TYR A 596 27.47 -1.77 8.10
CA TYR A 596 26.77 -2.75 7.28
C TYR A 596 25.51 -3.22 8.04
N PRO A 597 24.35 -3.39 7.37
CA PRO A 597 23.11 -3.83 8.03
C PRO A 597 23.22 -5.13 8.81
N GLN A 598 24.09 -6.04 8.38
CA GLN A 598 24.38 -7.30 9.08
C GLN A 598 24.96 -7.08 10.48
N LEU A 599 25.65 -5.96 10.71
CA LEU A 599 26.24 -5.60 12.00
C LEU A 599 25.20 -5.15 13.06
N GLU A 600 23.94 -5.00 12.69
CA GLU A 600 22.83 -4.83 13.65
C GLU A 600 22.42 -6.14 14.32
N GLN A 601 22.85 -7.28 13.78
CA GLN A 601 22.48 -8.59 14.31
C GLN A 601 23.58 -9.11 15.23
N GLU A 602 23.37 -8.96 16.54
CA GLU A 602 24.29 -9.45 17.56
C GLU A 602 24.65 -10.92 17.36
N LEU A 603 23.67 -11.78 17.05
CA LEU A 603 23.90 -13.21 16.80
C LEU A 603 24.83 -13.46 15.60
N PHE A 604 24.78 -12.61 14.58
CA PHE A 604 25.70 -12.70 13.45
C PHE A 604 27.11 -12.28 13.86
N VAL A 605 27.24 -11.21 14.64
CA VAL A 605 28.53 -10.64 15.03
C VAL A 605 29.28 -11.54 16.01
N ILE A 606 28.59 -12.11 16.99
CA ILE A 606 29.21 -13.02 18.00
C ILE A 606 29.25 -14.49 17.55
N GLY A 607 28.71 -14.79 16.34
CA GLY A 607 28.80 -16.12 15.77
C GLY A 607 27.92 -17.18 16.41
N ALA A 608 26.81 -16.82 17.07
CA ALA A 608 25.90 -17.79 17.66
C ALA A 608 25.32 -18.73 16.56
N GLY A 609 25.70 -19.99 16.63
CA GLY A 609 25.32 -21.02 15.65
C GLY A 609 26.21 -21.13 14.42
N SER A 610 27.33 -20.38 14.35
CA SER A 610 28.36 -20.52 13.30
C SER A 610 29.74 -20.71 13.93
N GLU A 611 30.68 -21.31 13.17
CA GLU A 611 32.07 -21.47 13.62
C GLU A 611 32.90 -20.17 13.55
N LYS A 612 32.35 -19.09 13.01
CA LYS A 612 33.04 -17.83 12.75
C LYS A 612 32.45 -16.68 13.58
N ASN A 613 33.24 -16.19 14.54
CA ASN A 613 32.96 -14.96 15.25
C ASN A 613 33.57 -13.76 14.54
N ILE A 614 32.75 -12.75 14.20
CA ILE A 614 33.25 -11.48 13.66
C ILE A 614 33.90 -10.65 14.76
N ALA A 615 33.34 -10.64 15.98
CA ALA A 615 33.88 -9.95 17.13
C ALA A 615 33.69 -10.76 18.41
N ASP A 616 34.59 -10.55 19.39
CA ASP A 616 34.52 -11.16 20.70
C ASP A 616 33.57 -10.41 21.65
N VAL A 617 33.38 -9.12 21.42
CA VAL A 617 32.46 -8.25 22.15
C VAL A 617 31.73 -7.35 21.19
N PHE A 618 30.41 -7.27 21.35
CA PHE A 618 29.53 -6.43 20.59
C PHE A 618 28.90 -5.37 21.48
N ILE A 619 29.01 -4.10 21.09
CA ILE A 619 28.41 -2.96 21.80
C ILE A 619 27.66 -2.12 20.81
N MET A 620 26.34 -1.97 21.01
CA MET A 620 25.50 -1.05 20.27
C MET A 620 24.77 -0.15 21.27
N PRO A 621 25.15 1.12 21.42
CA PRO A 621 24.67 2.00 22.49
C PRO A 621 23.21 2.44 22.34
N THR A 622 22.49 2.00 21.32
CA THR A 622 21.07 2.33 21.08
C THR A 622 20.16 1.20 21.57
N VAL A 623 19.28 1.49 22.53
CA VAL A 623 18.35 0.52 23.16
C VAL A 623 16.95 0.56 22.52
N SER A 624 16.75 1.27 21.42
CA SER A 624 15.41 1.63 20.93
C SER A 624 14.77 0.62 19.96
N THR A 625 15.39 -0.51 19.64
CA THR A 625 14.80 -1.47 18.71
C THR A 625 14.05 -2.59 19.42
N GLN A 626 12.84 -2.89 18.96
CA GLN A 626 12.01 -4.01 19.46
C GLN A 626 12.78 -5.35 19.42
N LYS A 627 13.71 -5.52 18.47
CA LYS A 627 14.58 -6.70 18.36
C LYS A 627 15.51 -6.84 19.56
N HIS A 628 16.09 -5.74 20.04
CA HIS A 628 16.96 -5.73 21.22
C HIS A 628 16.19 -6.11 22.49
N LEU A 629 15.00 -5.52 22.66
CA LEU A 629 14.14 -5.82 23.80
C LEU A 629 13.70 -7.29 23.81
N ASN A 630 13.35 -7.84 22.65
CA ASN A 630 12.97 -9.24 22.50
C ASN A 630 14.16 -10.18 22.77
N TYR A 631 15.38 -9.82 22.34
CA TYR A 631 16.57 -10.59 22.61
C TYR A 631 16.91 -10.60 24.10
N LEU A 632 16.91 -9.45 24.75
CA LEU A 632 17.16 -9.32 26.18
C LEU A 632 16.14 -10.09 27.01
N SER A 633 14.84 -10.01 26.67
CA SER A 633 13.78 -10.72 27.38
C SER A 633 13.84 -12.24 27.18
N ASN A 634 14.27 -12.72 26.01
CA ASN A 634 14.40 -14.15 25.72
C ASN A 634 15.62 -14.79 26.42
N ASN A 635 16.69 -14.03 26.62
CA ASN A 635 17.92 -14.53 27.26
C ASN A 635 18.04 -14.17 28.75
N ASN A 636 17.22 -13.28 29.24
CA ASN A 636 17.08 -12.91 30.63
C ASN A 636 15.61 -12.87 31.04
N PRO A 637 14.99 -14.01 31.35
CA PRO A 637 13.57 -14.09 31.69
C PRO A 637 13.19 -13.33 32.98
N GLU A 638 14.16 -12.82 33.74
CA GLU A 638 13.95 -11.97 34.92
C GLU A 638 13.90 -10.46 34.58
N LEU A 639 14.19 -10.06 33.34
CA LEU A 639 14.00 -8.70 32.82
C LEU A 639 12.67 -8.58 32.06
#